data_6a589b29b43d277527e61bc8a791d970
#
_entry.id   6a589b29b43d277527e61bc8a791d970
#
_cell.length_a   1.000
_cell.length_b   1.000
_cell.length_c   1.000
_cell.angle_alpha   90.00
_cell.angle_beta   90.00
_cell.angle_gamma   90.00
#
_symmetry.space_group_name_H-M   'P 1'
#
loop_
_entity.id
_entity.type
_entity.pdbx_description
1 polymer ?
#
loop_
_entity_poly.entity_id
_entity_poly.type
_entity_poly.pdbx_seq_one_letter_code
_entity_poly.pdbx_strand_id
1 'polypeptide(L)'
;MTLYEKILPRLERSPFFQELATLPQSPERHQLHHLNQSARALAAAHLWAKTGKNILVISQDDIIAEDIWDDLCTLIGTASAHYLPDYEILPYEERSPHYSIRAARMMCLHRVIEGKPAVYSLSIRALMRFLPSLENIARHLKTLRPGMEYPPEELMRDLVFMGYEVEYQVNKVFQAARRGGILDIFSPPALKPVRVEYFGDEIITMRYFSPNTQRSEPGEVPSYTVIPAREFCLDDVRATSPLMAKVKHTGFWEGIENQYSLLLDSLVTFADYFAPGERLLLFSNYLYIQEEFEQLAEQVNSQYRRELKNTTKAKLSPPDRVLAGEEKLLELCRPGSAVFLSQSEFILPFPVRGHKAPCEPQPGLNGDLALLASSLKRMGAEDVDPVLLFDNPSQAKRMHELLADFGAAPDSHIGLLHEGFTLLDCGLALWTDHEIFNRYRRKRYAPRFSPGEEIIDYESLRPGDYVVHIDHGIGIFEGLQIIQLDGQATECLTLRYAGDDRVYVPTWQLKLVTKYVAEESAAPTLSRIGSAKWQNTKRKATEQIELVAADIVKLYAERSSQVGIAHQPDTDWQRDLEESFIYDDTPDQVRSTNEIKADMESPAPMERLLCGDVGFGKTEVAIRAAFKAVCSGYQVAVLVPTTLLAEQHCRVFRDRLAQYPVRVAMLSRFRSNAQIQDDISGIISGKVDIAIGTHRLLSRDISFPRLGLLIIDEEHRFGVRHKERLRKLQSNVDTLYMSATPIPRTMNMALARLKEISLMQTSPKERLPIRTIIT
;
A
#
# COMPACT_ATOMS: atom_id res chain seq x y z
N MET A 1 10.51 10.95 -22.90
CA MET A 1 9.40 11.63 -23.62
C MET A 1 8.11 11.25 -22.92
N THR A 2 7.40 12.22 -22.37
CA THR A 2 6.10 12.00 -21.70
C THR A 2 5.00 11.66 -22.71
N LEU A 3 3.87 11.11 -22.26
CA LEU A 3 2.73 10.87 -23.15
C LEU A 3 2.25 12.17 -23.79
N TYR A 4 2.18 13.25 -23.01
CA TYR A 4 1.76 14.57 -23.50
C TYR A 4 2.67 15.08 -24.63
N GLU A 5 3.98 15.00 -24.49
CA GLU A 5 4.94 15.38 -25.56
C GLU A 5 4.71 14.55 -26.83
N LYS A 6 4.37 13.27 -26.70
CA LYS A 6 4.12 12.37 -27.81
C LYS A 6 2.86 12.75 -28.59
N ILE A 7 1.77 13.09 -27.88
CA ILE A 7 0.46 13.41 -28.50
C ILE A 7 0.29 14.90 -28.85
N LEU A 8 1.18 15.78 -28.36
CA LEU A 8 1.08 17.22 -28.56
C LEU A 8 0.90 17.65 -30.02
N PRO A 9 1.60 17.04 -31.03
CA PRO A 9 1.41 17.44 -32.44
C PRO A 9 -0.02 17.22 -32.95
N ARG A 10 -0.76 16.24 -32.38
CA ARG A 10 -2.19 16.04 -32.70
C ARG A 10 -3.06 17.04 -31.96
N LEU A 11 -2.80 17.27 -30.66
CA LEU A 11 -3.57 18.24 -29.86
C LEU A 11 -3.49 19.66 -30.45
N GLU A 12 -2.36 20.05 -31.03
CA GLU A 12 -2.21 21.36 -31.68
C GLU A 12 -3.05 21.54 -32.95
N ARG A 13 -3.56 20.44 -33.55
CA ARG A 13 -4.50 20.48 -34.66
C ARG A 13 -5.95 20.62 -34.21
N SER A 14 -6.25 20.31 -32.94
CA SER A 14 -7.59 20.39 -32.36
C SER A 14 -8.04 21.84 -32.16
N PRO A 15 -9.13 22.30 -32.82
CA PRO A 15 -9.71 23.58 -32.51
C PRO A 15 -10.13 23.73 -31.04
N PHE A 16 -10.62 22.66 -30.45
CA PHE A 16 -11.01 22.64 -29.05
C PHE A 16 -9.82 22.92 -28.11
N PHE A 17 -8.69 22.23 -28.29
CA PHE A 17 -7.49 22.44 -27.44
C PHE A 17 -6.80 23.79 -27.72
N GLN A 18 -6.92 24.37 -28.95
CA GLN A 18 -6.48 25.72 -29.23
C GLN A 18 -7.34 26.75 -28.49
N GLU A 19 -8.67 26.60 -28.51
CA GLU A 19 -9.57 27.47 -27.76
C GLU A 19 -9.34 27.34 -26.24
N LEU A 20 -9.18 26.09 -25.75
CA LEU A 20 -8.94 25.79 -24.33
C LEU A 20 -7.78 26.61 -23.75
N ALA A 21 -6.68 26.78 -24.50
CA ALA A 21 -5.53 27.55 -24.06
C ALA A 21 -5.82 29.04 -23.83
N THR A 22 -6.89 29.57 -24.43
CA THR A 22 -7.29 31.00 -24.34
C THR A 22 -8.31 31.27 -23.23
N LEU A 23 -9.04 30.24 -22.75
CA LEU A 23 -10.11 30.39 -21.74
C LEU A 23 -9.66 31.08 -20.44
N PRO A 24 -8.44 30.85 -19.90
CA PRO A 24 -7.99 31.52 -18.68
C PRO A 24 -7.84 33.05 -18.82
N GLN A 25 -7.87 33.61 -20.04
CA GLN A 25 -7.79 35.04 -20.29
C GLN A 25 -9.18 35.69 -20.42
N SER A 26 -10.24 34.86 -20.49
CA SER A 26 -11.61 35.33 -20.60
C SER A 26 -12.15 35.83 -19.26
N PRO A 27 -12.95 36.90 -19.24
CA PRO A 27 -13.64 37.37 -18.04
C PRO A 27 -14.87 36.52 -17.68
N GLU A 28 -15.17 35.47 -18.42
CA GLU A 28 -16.30 34.55 -18.20
C GLU A 28 -15.89 33.32 -17.41
N ARG A 29 -16.88 32.58 -16.88
CA ARG A 29 -16.69 31.23 -16.38
C ARG A 29 -16.96 30.25 -17.51
N HIS A 30 -16.14 29.21 -17.59
CA HIS A 30 -16.22 28.20 -18.65
C HIS A 30 -16.50 26.81 -18.08
N GLN A 31 -17.41 26.06 -18.72
CA GLN A 31 -17.67 24.65 -18.45
C GLN A 31 -17.31 23.83 -19.67
N LEU A 32 -16.40 22.87 -19.50
CA LEU A 32 -16.04 21.89 -20.51
C LEU A 32 -16.74 20.58 -20.16
N HIS A 33 -17.60 20.11 -21.04
CA HIS A 33 -18.36 18.87 -20.82
C HIS A 33 -18.06 17.82 -21.92
N HIS A 34 -18.48 16.57 -21.72
CA HIS A 34 -18.11 15.37 -22.51
C HIS A 34 -16.62 14.99 -22.32
N LEU A 35 -16.08 15.22 -21.14
CA LEU A 35 -14.75 14.77 -20.77
C LEU A 35 -14.85 13.64 -19.73
N ASN A 36 -14.34 12.45 -20.05
CA ASN A 36 -14.14 11.41 -19.08
C ASN A 36 -12.98 11.77 -18.13
N GLN A 37 -12.68 10.95 -17.12
CA GLN A 37 -11.71 11.29 -16.09
C GLN A 37 -10.32 11.58 -16.66
N SER A 38 -9.78 10.69 -17.49
CA SER A 38 -8.45 10.86 -18.09
C SER A 38 -8.37 12.02 -19.09
N ALA A 39 -9.46 12.32 -19.80
CA ALA A 39 -9.54 13.50 -20.66
C ALA A 39 -9.54 14.81 -19.86
N ARG A 40 -10.10 14.81 -18.63
CA ARG A 40 -9.97 15.96 -17.70
C ARG A 40 -8.53 16.18 -17.25
N ALA A 41 -7.80 15.08 -16.95
CA ALA A 41 -6.37 15.16 -16.66
C ALA A 41 -5.57 15.69 -17.86
N LEU A 42 -5.92 15.26 -19.09
CA LEU A 42 -5.29 15.80 -20.30
C LEU A 42 -5.57 17.30 -20.50
N ALA A 43 -6.80 17.75 -20.24
CA ALA A 43 -7.13 19.18 -20.30
C ALA A 43 -6.31 20.00 -19.28
N ALA A 44 -6.13 19.47 -18.05
CA ALA A 44 -5.29 20.08 -17.03
C ALA A 44 -3.81 20.15 -17.46
N ALA A 45 -3.28 19.06 -18.00
CA ALA A 45 -1.91 19.00 -18.52
C ALA A 45 -1.68 20.00 -19.67
N HIS A 46 -2.65 20.13 -20.58
CA HIS A 46 -2.59 21.07 -21.70
C HIS A 46 -2.62 22.52 -21.23
N LEU A 47 -3.52 22.87 -20.30
CA LEU A 47 -3.60 24.20 -19.71
C LEU A 47 -2.29 24.56 -18.98
N TRP A 48 -1.72 23.64 -18.22
CA TRP A 48 -0.42 23.83 -17.57
C TRP A 48 0.69 24.14 -18.59
N ALA A 49 0.82 23.31 -19.62
CA ALA A 49 1.86 23.45 -20.63
C ALA A 49 1.74 24.75 -21.46
N LYS A 50 0.52 25.21 -21.72
CA LYS A 50 0.28 26.43 -22.54
C LYS A 50 0.28 27.70 -21.71
N THR A 51 -0.12 27.67 -20.45
CA THR A 51 -0.22 28.89 -19.61
C THR A 51 1.01 29.14 -18.73
N GLY A 52 1.77 28.08 -18.41
CA GLY A 52 2.87 28.15 -17.45
C GLY A 52 2.42 28.47 -16.02
N LYS A 53 1.12 28.37 -15.71
CA LYS A 53 0.56 28.64 -14.38
C LYS A 53 0.51 27.35 -13.53
N ASN A 54 0.38 27.53 -12.22
CA ASN A 54 0.02 26.43 -11.34
C ASN A 54 -1.45 26.04 -11.57
N ILE A 55 -1.69 24.77 -11.84
CA ILE A 55 -3.04 24.23 -12.06
C ILE A 55 -3.46 23.42 -10.83
N LEU A 56 -4.59 23.79 -10.23
CA LEU A 56 -5.18 23.04 -9.12
C LEU A 56 -6.40 22.28 -9.63
N VAL A 57 -6.34 20.97 -9.68
CA VAL A 57 -7.45 20.10 -10.07
C VAL A 57 -8.16 19.65 -8.81
N ILE A 58 -9.39 20.11 -8.62
CA ILE A 58 -10.21 19.85 -7.45
C ILE A 58 -11.21 18.74 -7.77
N SER A 59 -11.24 17.70 -6.94
CA SER A 59 -12.15 16.57 -7.05
C SER A 59 -13.06 16.47 -5.82
N GLN A 60 -14.14 15.71 -5.91
CA GLN A 60 -15.07 15.50 -4.80
C GLN A 60 -14.40 14.77 -3.62
N ASP A 61 -13.57 13.76 -3.90
CA ASP A 61 -12.91 12.93 -2.89
C ASP A 61 -11.44 12.65 -3.25
N ASP A 62 -10.72 12.03 -2.32
CA ASP A 62 -9.29 11.72 -2.47
C ASP A 62 -9.04 10.59 -3.46
N ILE A 63 -10.00 9.68 -3.66
CA ILE A 63 -9.87 8.58 -4.61
C ILE A 63 -9.75 9.13 -6.03
N ILE A 64 -10.70 9.99 -6.41
CA ILE A 64 -10.69 10.63 -7.74
C ILE A 64 -9.50 11.57 -7.88
N ALA A 65 -9.10 12.25 -6.80
CA ALA A 65 -7.93 13.13 -6.83
C ALA A 65 -6.64 12.34 -7.06
N GLU A 66 -6.48 11.17 -6.44
CA GLU A 66 -5.35 10.27 -6.64
C GLU A 66 -5.34 9.71 -8.06
N ASP A 67 -6.49 9.24 -8.57
CA ASP A 67 -6.63 8.72 -9.94
C ASP A 67 -6.25 9.79 -11.00
N ILE A 68 -6.70 11.03 -10.82
CA ILE A 68 -6.32 12.15 -11.71
C ILE A 68 -4.82 12.44 -11.61
N TRP A 69 -4.24 12.37 -10.43
CA TRP A 69 -2.80 12.54 -10.25
C TRP A 69 -2.00 11.43 -10.94
N ASP A 70 -2.43 10.17 -10.88
CA ASP A 70 -1.80 9.05 -11.59
C ASP A 70 -1.84 9.29 -13.12
N ASP A 71 -2.98 9.73 -13.66
CA ASP A 71 -3.11 10.12 -15.06
C ASP A 71 -2.16 11.28 -15.42
N LEU A 72 -2.07 12.30 -14.59
CA LEU A 72 -1.15 13.40 -14.75
C LEU A 72 0.32 12.95 -14.72
N CYS A 73 0.67 12.01 -13.83
CA CYS A 73 2.02 11.45 -13.80
C CYS A 73 2.38 10.74 -15.11
N THR A 74 1.43 10.05 -15.74
CA THR A 74 1.62 9.45 -17.07
C THR A 74 1.74 10.52 -18.16
N LEU A 75 0.91 11.56 -18.10
CA LEU A 75 0.87 12.62 -19.09
C LEU A 75 2.10 13.52 -19.06
N ILE A 76 2.45 14.08 -17.90
CA ILE A 76 3.48 15.14 -17.77
C ILE A 76 4.66 14.76 -16.85
N GLY A 77 4.64 13.57 -16.27
CA GLY A 77 5.70 13.07 -15.39
C GLY A 77 5.54 13.50 -13.92
N THR A 78 6.14 12.74 -13.02
CA THR A 78 6.08 12.92 -11.56
C THR A 78 6.77 14.22 -11.07
N ALA A 79 7.61 14.82 -11.90
CA ALA A 79 8.29 16.08 -11.55
C ALA A 79 7.35 17.29 -11.61
N SER A 80 6.27 17.20 -12.42
CA SER A 80 5.33 18.32 -12.68
C SER A 80 3.91 18.03 -12.20
N ALA A 81 3.62 16.80 -11.75
CA ALA A 81 2.33 16.38 -11.21
C ALA A 81 2.45 16.04 -9.72
N HIS A 82 1.64 16.67 -8.88
CA HIS A 82 1.70 16.50 -7.42
C HIS A 82 0.31 16.26 -6.85
N TYR A 83 0.26 15.52 -5.74
CA TYR A 83 -0.97 15.17 -5.04
C TYR A 83 -0.92 15.68 -3.60
N LEU A 84 -1.99 16.34 -3.16
CA LEU A 84 -2.20 16.72 -1.77
C LEU A 84 -3.34 15.88 -1.18
N PRO A 85 -3.06 14.79 -0.45
CA PRO A 85 -4.11 14.00 0.20
C PRO A 85 -4.79 14.78 1.32
N ASP A 86 -6.05 14.47 1.64
CA ASP A 86 -6.68 14.88 2.89
C ASP A 86 -6.02 14.16 4.08
N TYR A 87 -6.30 14.59 5.30
CA TYR A 87 -5.77 13.96 6.52
C TYR A 87 -6.36 12.59 6.80
N GLU A 88 -7.43 12.18 6.12
CA GLU A 88 -8.22 10.95 6.37
C GLU A 88 -8.76 10.84 7.81
N ILE A 89 -8.77 11.94 8.53
CA ILE A 89 -9.34 12.08 9.87
C ILE A 89 -10.29 13.26 9.91
N LEU A 90 -11.40 13.10 10.62
CA LEU A 90 -12.33 14.21 10.82
C LEU A 90 -11.75 15.23 11.81
N PRO A 91 -12.05 16.53 11.64
CA PRO A 91 -11.74 17.53 12.65
C PRO A 91 -12.28 17.12 14.02
N TYR A 92 -11.53 17.48 15.08
CA TYR A 92 -11.80 17.18 16.49
C TYR A 92 -11.57 15.72 16.93
N GLU A 93 -11.15 14.81 16.03
CA GLU A 93 -10.63 13.52 16.47
C GLU A 93 -9.29 13.69 17.19
N GLU A 94 -9.08 12.95 18.29
CA GLU A 94 -7.80 12.92 19.04
C GLU A 94 -6.82 11.96 18.35
N ARG A 95 -6.60 12.15 17.04
CA ARG A 95 -5.70 11.34 16.20
C ARG A 95 -4.99 12.25 15.22
N SER A 96 -3.74 11.94 14.94
CA SER A 96 -2.97 12.57 13.85
C SER A 96 -3.01 11.72 12.57
N PRO A 97 -2.82 12.33 11.40
CA PRO A 97 -2.71 11.60 10.14
C PRO A 97 -1.59 10.58 10.20
N HIS A 98 -1.79 9.46 9.50
CA HIS A 98 -0.75 8.45 9.38
C HIS A 98 0.54 9.06 8.79
N TYR A 99 1.72 8.53 9.16
CA TYR A 99 3.00 9.09 8.75
C TYR A 99 3.16 9.15 7.22
N SER A 100 2.57 8.22 6.45
CA SER A 100 2.61 8.24 4.98
C SER A 100 1.83 9.41 4.40
N ILE A 101 0.69 9.75 4.97
CA ILE A 101 -0.12 10.92 4.58
C ILE A 101 0.65 12.20 4.91
N ARG A 102 1.21 12.30 6.11
CA ARG A 102 2.07 13.43 6.50
C ARG A 102 3.23 13.60 5.51
N ALA A 103 3.89 12.49 5.14
CA ALA A 103 4.99 12.51 4.19
C ALA A 103 4.55 12.98 2.79
N ALA A 104 3.45 12.47 2.26
CA ALA A 104 2.91 12.88 0.97
C ALA A 104 2.54 14.37 0.97
N ARG A 105 1.87 14.85 2.02
CA ARG A 105 1.52 16.26 2.19
C ARG A 105 2.77 17.16 2.26
N MET A 106 3.73 16.79 3.09
CA MET A 106 4.97 17.56 3.23
C MET A 106 5.81 17.58 1.95
N MET A 107 5.80 16.49 1.17
CA MET A 107 6.42 16.48 -0.16
C MET A 107 5.71 17.40 -1.13
N CYS A 108 4.38 17.40 -1.16
CA CYS A 108 3.60 18.33 -1.98
C CYS A 108 3.91 19.79 -1.59
N LEU A 109 3.90 20.13 -0.29
CA LEU A 109 4.22 21.47 0.20
C LEU A 109 5.67 21.88 -0.11
N HIS A 110 6.61 20.96 -0.03
CA HIS A 110 8.00 21.21 -0.44
C HIS A 110 8.09 21.59 -1.93
N ARG A 111 7.30 20.93 -2.80
CA ARG A 111 7.24 21.30 -4.23
C ARG A 111 6.64 22.69 -4.46
N VAL A 112 5.63 23.06 -3.66
CA VAL A 112 5.12 24.45 -3.70
C VAL A 112 6.21 25.47 -3.34
N ILE A 113 7.03 25.15 -2.31
CA ILE A 113 8.15 26.01 -1.88
C ILE A 113 9.24 26.13 -2.96
N GLU A 114 9.48 25.08 -3.76
CA GLU A 114 10.41 25.18 -4.91
C GLU A 114 9.97 26.19 -5.98
N GLY A 115 8.71 26.60 -5.99
CA GLY A 115 8.18 27.69 -6.82
C GLY A 115 8.11 27.38 -8.32
N LYS A 116 8.23 26.12 -8.74
CA LYS A 116 8.10 25.74 -10.15
C LYS A 116 6.64 25.50 -10.49
N PRO A 117 6.14 26.03 -11.62
CA PRO A 117 4.79 25.76 -12.08
C PRO A 117 4.53 24.26 -12.24
N ALA A 118 3.42 23.78 -11.65
CA ALA A 118 3.07 22.37 -11.62
C ALA A 118 1.54 22.19 -11.63
N VAL A 119 1.10 20.94 -11.78
CA VAL A 119 -0.30 20.53 -11.63
C VAL A 119 -0.47 19.82 -10.28
N TYR A 120 -1.40 20.31 -9.49
CA TYR A 120 -1.72 19.78 -8.16
C TYR A 120 -3.11 19.16 -8.18
N SER A 121 -3.23 17.90 -7.87
CA SER A 121 -4.51 17.22 -7.69
C SER A 121 -4.85 17.11 -6.21
N LEU A 122 -6.08 17.41 -5.84
CA LEU A 122 -6.53 17.40 -4.45
C LEU A 122 -8.06 17.29 -4.36
N SER A 123 -8.56 16.79 -3.23
CA SER A 123 -9.98 16.79 -2.94
C SER A 123 -10.46 18.14 -2.39
N ILE A 124 -11.80 18.36 -2.43
CA ILE A 124 -12.41 19.53 -1.79
C ILE A 124 -12.13 19.57 -0.29
N ARG A 125 -12.00 18.42 0.36
CA ARG A 125 -11.65 18.28 1.78
C ARG A 125 -10.26 18.85 2.03
N ALA A 126 -9.28 18.47 1.23
CA ALA A 126 -7.91 18.98 1.33
C ALA A 126 -7.80 20.47 0.99
N LEU A 127 -8.58 20.95 0.00
CA LEU A 127 -8.59 22.34 -0.43
C LEU A 127 -9.12 23.29 0.63
N MET A 128 -10.24 22.95 1.26
CA MET A 128 -10.98 23.85 2.16
C MET A 128 -10.49 23.82 3.61
N ARG A 129 -9.61 22.89 3.96
CA ARG A 129 -8.99 22.84 5.28
C ARG A 129 -7.95 23.92 5.46
N PHE A 130 -7.97 24.60 6.60
CA PHE A 130 -6.98 25.59 6.92
C PHE A 130 -5.61 24.97 7.24
N LEU A 131 -4.58 25.58 6.70
CA LEU A 131 -3.18 25.19 6.77
C LEU A 131 -2.34 26.35 7.32
N PRO A 132 -1.16 26.09 7.92
CA PRO A 132 -0.18 27.11 8.25
C PRO A 132 0.30 27.86 7.01
N SER A 133 0.84 29.06 7.17
CA SER A 133 1.46 29.80 6.06
C SER A 133 2.67 29.06 5.50
N LEU A 134 2.92 29.18 4.19
CA LEU A 134 4.05 28.53 3.52
C LEU A 134 5.41 29.00 4.08
N GLU A 135 5.49 30.24 4.56
CA GLU A 135 6.70 30.81 5.18
C GLU A 135 7.08 30.04 6.46
N ASN A 136 6.09 29.63 7.26
CA ASN A 136 6.33 28.82 8.47
C ASN A 136 7.00 27.49 8.14
N ILE A 137 6.66 26.88 7.00
CA ILE A 137 7.26 25.61 6.58
C ILE A 137 8.64 25.87 5.97
N ALA A 138 8.75 26.87 5.08
CA ALA A 138 9.95 27.15 4.31
C ALA A 138 11.17 27.49 5.19
N ARG A 139 10.97 28.23 6.27
CA ARG A 139 12.07 28.63 7.16
C ARG A 139 12.72 27.46 7.92
N HIS A 140 12.03 26.33 8.03
CA HIS A 140 12.54 25.14 8.72
C HIS A 140 13.17 24.11 7.78
N LEU A 141 13.20 24.37 6.48
CA LEU A 141 13.91 23.51 5.52
C LEU A 141 15.42 23.60 5.78
N LYS A 142 16.07 22.44 5.88
CA LYS A 142 17.51 22.33 6.05
C LYS A 142 18.14 21.54 4.91
N THR A 143 19.28 21.96 4.44
CA THR A 143 20.07 21.20 3.47
C THR A 143 21.43 20.88 4.08
N LEU A 144 21.66 19.62 4.39
CA LEU A 144 22.92 19.13 4.93
C LEU A 144 23.91 18.85 3.81
N ARG A 145 25.17 19.13 4.05
CA ARG A 145 26.28 18.86 3.12
C ARG A 145 27.53 18.49 3.88
N PRO A 146 28.41 17.62 3.35
CA PRO A 146 29.74 17.42 3.90
C PRO A 146 30.53 18.73 3.98
N GLY A 147 31.33 18.92 5.03
CA GLY A 147 32.05 20.15 5.33
C GLY A 147 31.24 21.25 6.01
N MET A 148 29.97 20.99 6.32
CA MET A 148 29.11 21.95 7.02
C MET A 148 29.32 21.82 8.54
N GLU A 149 29.56 22.95 9.22
CA GLU A 149 29.48 23.03 10.67
C GLU A 149 28.04 23.08 11.13
N TYR A 150 27.58 22.03 11.78
CA TYR A 150 26.24 21.94 12.36
C TYR A 150 26.26 20.95 13.52
N PRO A 151 26.38 21.44 14.77
CA PRO A 151 26.50 20.56 15.95
C PRO A 151 25.41 19.49 15.98
N PRO A 152 25.74 18.21 16.19
CA PRO A 152 24.75 17.12 16.15
C PRO A 152 23.64 17.27 17.19
N GLU A 153 23.91 17.90 18.34
CA GLU A 153 22.93 18.26 19.37
C GLU A 153 21.92 19.29 18.86
N GLU A 154 22.40 20.28 18.11
CA GLU A 154 21.56 21.33 17.55
C GLU A 154 20.68 20.78 16.44
N LEU A 155 21.24 20.00 15.54
CA LEU A 155 20.46 19.34 14.49
C LEU A 155 19.40 18.41 15.09
N MET A 156 19.74 17.61 16.11
CA MET A 156 18.76 16.74 16.78
C MET A 156 17.65 17.54 17.45
N ARG A 157 17.97 18.65 18.11
CA ARG A 157 16.96 19.54 18.69
C ARG A 157 16.04 20.13 17.63
N ASP A 158 16.60 20.57 16.50
CA ASP A 158 15.81 21.12 15.38
C ASP A 158 14.90 20.04 14.78
N LEU A 159 15.38 18.80 14.63
CA LEU A 159 14.55 17.67 14.17
C LEU A 159 13.37 17.41 15.11
N VAL A 160 13.58 17.43 16.43
CA VAL A 160 12.49 17.29 17.40
C VAL A 160 11.47 18.44 17.27
N PHE A 161 11.94 19.68 17.10
CA PHE A 161 11.05 20.83 16.89
C PHE A 161 10.30 20.77 15.56
N MET A 162 10.86 20.11 14.54
CA MET A 162 10.22 19.80 13.27
C MET A 162 9.24 18.60 13.35
N GLY A 163 9.14 17.91 14.50
CA GLY A 163 8.24 16.78 14.73
C GLY A 163 8.78 15.40 14.36
N TYR A 164 10.12 15.26 14.24
CA TYR A 164 10.75 13.94 14.10
C TYR A 164 10.66 13.15 15.38
N GLU A 165 10.43 11.86 15.23
CA GLU A 165 10.44 10.89 16.33
C GLU A 165 11.89 10.44 16.59
N VAL A 166 12.34 10.58 17.83
CA VAL A 166 13.69 10.13 18.22
C VAL A 166 13.63 8.67 18.63
N GLU A 167 14.32 7.83 17.88
CA GLU A 167 14.32 6.39 18.06
C GLU A 167 15.73 5.84 18.22
N TYR A 168 15.86 4.61 18.69
CA TYR A 168 17.16 3.94 18.73
C TYR A 168 17.70 3.61 17.35
N GLN A 169 16.81 3.31 16.40
CA GLN A 169 17.10 3.01 14.99
C GLN A 169 16.07 3.67 14.10
N VAL A 170 16.51 4.15 12.93
CA VAL A 170 15.64 4.79 11.95
C VAL A 170 15.09 3.72 10.98
N ASN A 171 13.79 3.48 11.04
CA ASN A 171 13.09 2.50 10.23
C ASN A 171 11.98 3.11 9.34
N LYS A 172 11.45 4.27 9.72
CA LYS A 172 10.35 4.98 9.02
C LYS A 172 10.77 6.41 8.71
N VAL A 173 10.08 7.03 7.75
CA VAL A 173 10.21 8.48 7.51
C VAL A 173 9.86 9.26 8.77
N PHE A 174 10.51 10.41 8.94
CA PHE A 174 10.39 11.30 10.09
C PHE A 174 10.92 10.70 11.40
N GLN A 175 11.80 9.73 11.32
CA GLN A 175 12.59 9.26 12.46
C GLN A 175 14.01 9.77 12.39
N ALA A 176 14.60 9.99 13.56
CA ALA A 176 16.01 10.33 13.74
C ALA A 176 16.62 9.51 14.89
N ALA A 177 17.88 9.12 14.74
CA ALA A 177 18.61 8.38 15.76
C ALA A 177 20.03 8.91 15.89
N ARG A 178 20.53 9.08 17.13
CA ARG A 178 21.90 9.50 17.38
C ARG A 178 22.67 8.43 18.15
N ARG A 179 23.87 8.13 17.67
CA ARG A 179 24.77 7.16 18.28
C ARG A 179 26.21 7.67 18.21
N GLY A 180 26.67 8.28 19.29
CA GLY A 180 28.01 8.89 19.32
C GLY A 180 28.15 10.02 18.30
N GLY A 181 29.13 9.92 17.40
CA GLY A 181 29.35 10.84 16.28
C GLY A 181 28.55 10.55 15.03
N ILE A 182 27.50 9.72 15.11
CA ILE A 182 26.65 9.35 13.97
C ILE A 182 25.23 9.82 14.26
N LEU A 183 24.62 10.43 13.25
CA LEU A 183 23.21 10.84 13.26
C LEU A 183 22.52 10.29 12.02
N ASP A 184 21.52 9.44 12.22
CA ASP A 184 20.70 8.82 11.18
C ASP A 184 19.39 9.61 11.05
N ILE A 185 18.98 9.94 9.82
CA ILE A 185 17.77 10.74 9.55
C ILE A 185 17.03 10.15 8.34
N PHE A 186 15.69 10.09 8.42
CA PHE A 186 14.87 9.76 7.27
C PHE A 186 13.87 10.88 6.92
N SER A 187 14.21 11.66 5.88
CA SER A 187 13.38 12.75 5.37
C SER A 187 12.77 12.39 4.02
N PRO A 188 11.45 12.63 3.80
CA PRO A 188 10.70 12.18 2.62
C PRO A 188 11.23 12.56 1.23
N PRO A 189 11.90 13.72 1.00
CA PRO A 189 12.45 14.04 -0.32
C PRO A 189 13.44 12.99 -0.82
N ALA A 190 14.05 12.24 0.09
CA ALA A 190 14.87 11.09 -0.22
C ALA A 190 14.08 9.79 0.01
N LEU A 191 14.22 8.82 -0.88
CA LEU A 191 13.59 7.49 -0.75
C LEU A 191 14.28 6.59 0.28
N LYS A 192 15.45 7.02 0.78
CA LYS A 192 16.28 6.28 1.73
C LYS A 192 16.75 7.20 2.86
N PRO A 193 16.92 6.65 4.07
CA PRO A 193 17.51 7.39 5.17
C PRO A 193 19.00 7.64 4.93
N VAL A 194 19.49 8.74 5.51
CA VAL A 194 20.90 9.14 5.46
C VAL A 194 21.56 8.95 6.81
N ARG A 195 22.76 8.45 6.80
CA ARG A 195 23.70 8.41 7.92
C ARG A 195 24.69 9.55 7.77
N VAL A 196 24.70 10.45 8.75
CA VAL A 196 25.58 11.61 8.84
C VAL A 196 26.67 11.32 9.86
N GLU A 197 27.92 11.32 9.43
CA GLU A 197 29.08 11.09 10.30
C GLU A 197 29.75 12.41 10.65
N TYR A 198 30.03 12.61 11.91
CA TYR A 198 30.57 13.85 12.48
C TYR A 198 31.98 13.68 13.00
N PHE A 199 32.78 14.75 12.86
CA PHE A 199 34.00 14.95 13.65
C PHE A 199 33.89 16.28 14.38
N GLY A 200 33.66 16.24 15.69
CA GLY A 200 33.21 17.40 16.44
C GLY A 200 31.87 17.90 15.96
N ASP A 201 31.80 19.14 15.53
CA ASP A 201 30.59 19.79 15.03
C ASP A 201 30.48 19.79 13.47
N GLU A 202 31.50 19.26 12.79
CA GLU A 202 31.56 19.24 11.33
C GLU A 202 31.02 17.91 10.77
N ILE A 203 30.20 18.00 9.72
CA ILE A 203 29.70 16.85 8.94
C ILE A 203 30.82 16.40 8.01
N ILE A 204 31.37 15.21 8.23
CA ILE A 204 32.48 14.66 7.44
C ILE A 204 31.97 13.92 6.22
N THR A 205 31.04 12.97 6.42
CA THR A 205 30.47 12.18 5.32
C THR A 205 28.98 11.96 5.52
N MET A 206 28.29 11.77 4.41
CA MET A 206 26.89 11.37 4.37
C MET A 206 26.71 10.18 3.45
N ARG A 207 25.99 9.13 3.88
CA ARG A 207 25.73 7.94 3.09
C ARG A 207 24.30 7.46 3.29
N TYR A 208 23.68 6.97 2.22
CA TYR A 208 22.42 6.24 2.39
C TYR A 208 22.66 4.93 3.14
N PHE A 209 21.64 4.47 3.84
CA PHE A 209 21.67 3.15 4.46
C PHE A 209 20.31 2.44 4.33
N SER A 210 20.32 1.13 4.43
CA SER A 210 19.11 0.32 4.40
C SER A 210 18.43 0.33 5.77
N PRO A 211 17.15 0.73 5.86
CA PRO A 211 16.40 0.66 7.13
C PRO A 211 16.34 -0.75 7.71
N ASN A 212 16.26 -1.79 6.85
CA ASN A 212 16.12 -3.17 7.28
C ASN A 212 17.42 -3.76 7.85
N THR A 213 18.56 -3.48 7.21
CA THR A 213 19.87 -4.05 7.61
C THR A 213 20.69 -3.10 8.46
N GLN A 214 20.33 -1.82 8.52
CA GLN A 214 21.06 -0.73 9.18
C GLN A 214 22.50 -0.54 8.66
N ARG A 215 22.82 -1.10 7.49
CA ARG A 215 24.15 -0.99 6.85
C ARG A 215 24.16 0.15 5.84
N SER A 216 25.24 0.94 5.89
CA SER A 216 25.48 2.00 4.92
C SER A 216 25.69 1.40 3.52
N GLU A 217 25.16 2.08 2.52
CA GLU A 217 25.37 1.75 1.10
C GLU A 217 26.67 2.39 0.59
N PRO A 218 27.30 1.82 -0.45
CA PRO A 218 28.46 2.43 -1.08
C PRO A 218 28.07 3.74 -1.80
N GLY A 219 28.94 4.74 -1.71
CA GLY A 219 28.72 6.06 -2.32
C GLY A 219 28.41 7.14 -1.28
N GLU A 220 28.89 8.35 -1.55
CA GLU A 220 28.67 9.52 -0.71
C GLU A 220 27.49 10.33 -1.26
N VAL A 221 26.72 10.91 -0.33
CA VAL A 221 25.56 11.78 -0.64
C VAL A 221 26.07 13.23 -0.56
N PRO A 222 26.08 13.98 -1.68
CA PRO A 222 26.63 15.33 -1.71
C PRO A 222 25.73 16.36 -1.01
N SER A 223 24.45 16.10 -0.91
CA SER A 223 23.50 16.95 -0.20
C SER A 223 22.27 16.16 0.21
N TYR A 224 21.68 16.48 1.35
CA TYR A 224 20.46 15.85 1.85
C TYR A 224 19.51 16.91 2.39
N THR A 225 18.27 16.93 1.85
CA THR A 225 17.25 17.88 2.27
C THR A 225 16.40 17.29 3.39
N VAL A 226 16.34 18.01 4.50
CA VAL A 226 15.48 17.71 5.63
C VAL A 226 14.30 18.65 5.61
N ILE A 227 13.10 18.09 5.56
CA ILE A 227 11.84 18.84 5.62
C ILE A 227 11.14 18.58 6.95
N PRO A 228 10.31 19.50 7.47
CA PRO A 228 9.53 19.23 8.69
C PRO A 228 8.66 17.99 8.57
N ALA A 229 8.45 17.28 9.68
CA ALA A 229 7.58 16.12 9.76
C ALA A 229 6.09 16.48 9.88
N ARG A 230 5.81 17.74 10.14
CA ARG A 230 4.46 18.33 10.27
C ARG A 230 4.42 19.68 9.57
N GLU A 231 3.24 20.16 9.27
CA GLU A 231 3.02 21.42 8.54
C GLU A 231 3.38 22.67 9.34
N PHE A 232 3.76 22.51 10.62
CA PHE A 232 4.32 23.57 11.48
C PHE A 232 5.36 22.97 12.41
N CYS A 233 6.23 23.83 12.94
CA CYS A 233 7.23 23.46 13.93
C CYS A 233 6.85 24.05 15.30
N LEU A 234 7.39 23.48 16.38
CA LEU A 234 7.06 23.96 17.74
C LEU A 234 7.45 25.43 17.97
N ASP A 235 8.46 25.92 17.26
CA ASP A 235 8.89 27.34 17.31
C ASP A 235 7.89 28.29 16.63
N ASP A 236 6.97 27.76 15.79
CA ASP A 236 5.92 28.57 15.14
C ASP A 236 4.78 28.92 16.08
N VAL A 237 4.69 28.23 17.22
CA VAL A 237 3.58 28.41 18.14
C VAL A 237 3.65 29.79 18.79
N ARG A 238 2.60 30.59 18.61
CA ARG A 238 2.52 31.93 19.18
C ARG A 238 2.63 31.90 20.70
N ALA A 239 3.39 32.84 21.25
CA ALA A 239 3.61 32.94 22.69
C ALA A 239 2.31 33.11 23.51
N THR A 240 1.29 33.72 22.91
CA THR A 240 -0.04 33.95 23.51
C THR A 240 -1.00 32.75 23.36
N SER A 241 -0.53 31.63 22.78
CA SER A 241 -1.37 30.45 22.56
C SER A 241 -1.92 29.92 23.88
N PRO A 242 -3.25 29.66 23.96
CA PRO A 242 -3.83 29.03 25.13
C PRO A 242 -3.34 27.62 25.38
N LEU A 243 -2.63 27.02 24.41
CA LEU A 243 -2.05 25.67 24.47
C LEU A 243 -0.54 25.70 24.72
N MET A 244 0.09 26.87 24.88
CA MET A 244 1.55 27.01 25.07
C MET A 244 2.08 26.14 26.23
N ALA A 245 1.35 26.06 27.34
CA ALA A 245 1.74 25.23 28.47
C ALA A 245 1.79 23.74 28.08
N LYS A 246 0.82 23.25 27.30
CA LYS A 246 0.79 21.87 26.78
C LYS A 246 1.93 21.64 25.79
N VAL A 247 2.17 22.58 24.87
CA VAL A 247 3.30 22.53 23.93
C VAL A 247 4.65 22.38 24.66
N LYS A 248 4.88 23.19 25.68
CA LYS A 248 6.13 23.14 26.47
C LYS A 248 6.30 21.85 27.26
N HIS A 249 5.21 21.22 27.68
CA HIS A 249 5.27 20.00 28.51
C HIS A 249 5.30 18.72 27.65
N THR A 250 4.52 18.68 26.57
CA THR A 250 4.27 17.45 25.80
C THR A 250 4.93 17.48 24.41
N GLY A 251 5.28 18.66 23.89
CA GLY A 251 5.68 18.83 22.51
C GLY A 251 4.48 18.62 21.56
N PHE A 252 4.63 17.72 20.61
CA PHE A 252 3.51 17.29 19.74
C PHE A 252 2.65 16.25 20.48
N TRP A 253 1.35 16.22 20.14
CA TRP A 253 0.39 15.22 20.62
C TRP A 253 -0.58 14.83 19.50
N GLU A 254 -1.26 13.71 19.65
CA GLU A 254 -2.25 13.23 18.70
C GLU A 254 -3.42 14.20 18.51
N GLY A 255 -3.74 14.52 17.24
CA GLY A 255 -4.81 15.46 16.88
C GLY A 255 -4.42 16.94 16.96
N ILE A 256 -3.15 17.28 17.12
CA ILE A 256 -2.66 18.67 17.15
C ILE A 256 -2.99 19.44 15.87
N GLU A 257 -3.08 18.75 14.73
CA GLU A 257 -3.43 19.30 13.42
C GLU A 257 -4.82 19.93 13.38
N ASN A 258 -5.71 19.53 14.27
CA ASN A 258 -7.05 20.11 14.41
C ASN A 258 -7.07 21.41 15.21
N GLN A 259 -5.93 21.88 15.71
CA GLN A 259 -5.82 23.00 16.64
C GLN A 259 -4.95 24.16 16.11
N TYR A 260 -4.69 24.20 14.82
CA TYR A 260 -3.84 25.24 14.20
C TYR A 260 -4.30 26.67 14.56
N SER A 261 -5.60 26.94 14.59
CA SER A 261 -6.12 28.28 14.93
C SER A 261 -5.85 28.72 16.37
N LEU A 262 -5.59 27.77 17.27
CA LEU A 262 -5.18 28.04 18.65
C LEU A 262 -3.66 28.18 18.81
N LEU A 263 -2.90 27.60 17.90
CA LEU A 263 -1.44 27.53 17.96
C LEU A 263 -0.76 28.64 17.17
N LEU A 264 -1.29 28.98 15.96
CA LEU A 264 -0.63 29.81 14.97
C LEU A 264 -1.35 31.15 14.78
N ASP A 265 -0.63 32.15 14.26
CA ASP A 265 -1.16 33.50 14.03
C ASP A 265 -1.96 33.60 12.72
N SER A 266 -1.50 32.96 11.66
CA SER A 266 -2.13 33.01 10.34
C SER A 266 -2.40 31.63 9.78
N LEU A 267 -3.59 31.47 9.19
CA LEU A 267 -4.01 30.26 8.50
C LEU A 267 -4.53 30.64 7.13
N VAL A 268 -4.27 29.79 6.15
CA VAL A 268 -4.64 29.96 4.74
C VAL A 268 -5.19 28.65 4.19
N THR A 269 -5.85 28.67 3.04
CA THR A 269 -6.19 27.45 2.29
C THR A 269 -5.04 27.10 1.33
N PHE A 270 -5.00 25.87 0.83
CA PHE A 270 -3.97 25.46 -0.13
C PHE A 270 -3.92 26.36 -1.38
N ALA A 271 -5.10 26.83 -1.84
CA ALA A 271 -5.15 27.74 -2.97
C ALA A 271 -4.44 29.07 -2.70
N ASP A 272 -4.42 29.55 -1.45
CA ASP A 272 -3.83 30.83 -1.09
C ASP A 272 -2.29 30.83 -1.09
N TYR A 273 -1.66 29.66 -1.22
CA TYR A 273 -0.21 29.57 -1.45
C TYR A 273 0.23 30.10 -2.81
N PHE A 274 -0.70 30.29 -3.73
CA PHE A 274 -0.45 30.81 -5.07
C PHE A 274 -1.19 32.13 -5.27
N ALA A 275 -0.53 33.13 -5.82
CA ALA A 275 -1.18 34.37 -6.17
C ALA A 275 -2.31 34.13 -7.18
N PRO A 276 -3.43 34.88 -7.14
CA PRO A 276 -4.56 34.68 -8.04
C PRO A 276 -4.21 34.70 -9.54
N GLY A 277 -3.20 35.47 -9.94
CA GLY A 277 -2.72 35.54 -11.35
C GLY A 277 -1.83 34.36 -11.75
N GLU A 278 -1.27 33.63 -10.80
CA GLU A 278 -0.30 32.55 -11.01
C GLU A 278 -0.95 31.14 -10.92
N ARG A 279 -2.23 31.08 -10.59
CA ARG A 279 -2.98 29.83 -10.46
C ARG A 279 -4.20 29.80 -11.39
N LEU A 280 -4.64 28.59 -11.71
CA LEU A 280 -5.93 28.30 -12.34
C LEU A 280 -6.54 27.09 -11.63
N LEU A 281 -7.82 27.19 -11.26
CA LEU A 281 -8.55 26.13 -10.60
C LEU A 281 -9.40 25.37 -11.62
N LEU A 282 -9.33 24.04 -11.60
CA LEU A 282 -10.14 23.16 -12.43
C LEU A 282 -11.02 22.31 -11.51
N PHE A 283 -12.33 22.56 -11.55
CA PHE A 283 -13.30 21.81 -10.75
C PHE A 283 -13.82 20.61 -11.54
N SER A 284 -13.47 19.40 -11.11
CA SER A 284 -13.90 18.14 -11.72
C SER A 284 -15.24 17.71 -11.15
N ASN A 285 -16.34 17.89 -11.92
CA ASN A 285 -17.73 17.65 -11.50
C ASN A 285 -18.17 18.51 -10.30
N TYR A 286 -18.28 19.81 -10.50
CA TYR A 286 -18.55 20.80 -9.45
C TYR A 286 -19.75 20.49 -8.56
N LEU A 287 -20.84 19.95 -9.09
CA LEU A 287 -22.03 19.64 -8.27
C LEU A 287 -21.73 18.59 -7.19
N TYR A 288 -20.97 17.56 -7.51
CA TYR A 288 -20.54 16.57 -6.52
C TYR A 288 -19.54 17.14 -5.51
N ILE A 289 -18.69 18.07 -5.97
CA ILE A 289 -17.76 18.82 -5.09
C ILE A 289 -18.55 19.67 -4.10
N GLN A 290 -19.59 20.35 -4.54
CA GLN A 290 -20.45 21.16 -3.69
C GLN A 290 -21.20 20.29 -2.66
N GLU A 291 -21.80 19.19 -3.09
CA GLU A 291 -22.50 18.24 -2.21
C GLU A 291 -21.55 17.69 -1.13
N GLU A 292 -20.36 17.26 -1.50
CA GLU A 292 -19.36 16.75 -0.57
C GLU A 292 -18.90 17.82 0.42
N PHE A 293 -18.74 19.08 -0.05
CA PHE A 293 -18.42 20.19 0.84
C PHE A 293 -19.51 20.49 1.86
N GLU A 294 -20.79 20.49 1.45
CA GLU A 294 -21.93 20.68 2.35
C GLU A 294 -22.00 19.59 3.41
N GLN A 295 -21.79 18.32 3.02
CA GLN A 295 -21.74 17.18 3.93
C GLN A 295 -20.56 17.30 4.92
N LEU A 296 -19.39 17.69 4.46
CA LEU A 296 -18.22 17.92 5.31
C LEU A 296 -18.49 19.02 6.33
N ALA A 297 -19.06 20.14 5.90
CA ALA A 297 -19.36 21.26 6.78
C ALA A 297 -20.37 20.87 7.87
N GLU A 298 -21.39 20.06 7.54
CA GLU A 298 -22.34 19.52 8.50
C GLU A 298 -21.69 18.55 9.49
N GLN A 299 -20.82 17.65 9.00
CA GLN A 299 -20.05 16.72 9.84
C GLN A 299 -19.18 17.48 10.84
N VAL A 300 -18.41 18.48 10.38
CA VAL A 300 -17.55 19.31 11.24
C VAL A 300 -18.35 20.02 12.31
N ASN A 301 -19.49 20.63 11.94
CA ASN A 301 -20.36 21.31 12.91
C ASN A 301 -21.01 20.36 13.93
N SER A 302 -21.45 19.18 13.48
CA SER A 302 -22.08 18.19 14.37
C SER A 302 -21.06 17.65 15.38
N GLN A 303 -19.85 17.38 14.94
CA GLN A 303 -18.77 16.88 15.78
C GLN A 303 -18.31 17.94 16.79
N TYR A 304 -18.16 19.20 16.37
CA TYR A 304 -17.87 20.31 17.25
C TYR A 304 -18.91 20.43 18.39
N ARG A 305 -20.22 20.37 18.04
CA ARG A 305 -21.30 20.41 19.04
C ARG A 305 -21.26 19.23 20.01
N ARG A 306 -20.85 18.05 19.53
CA ARG A 306 -20.69 16.84 20.35
C ARG A 306 -19.54 17.01 21.34
N GLU A 307 -18.38 17.47 20.86
CA GLU A 307 -17.20 17.65 21.71
C GLU A 307 -17.37 18.76 22.74
N LEU A 308 -18.09 19.84 22.41
CA LEU A 308 -18.47 20.87 23.39
C LEU A 308 -19.29 20.35 24.55
N LYS A 309 -20.11 19.30 24.34
CA LYS A 309 -20.90 18.68 25.43
C LYS A 309 -20.02 17.75 26.29
N ASN A 310 -19.01 17.13 25.72
CA ASN A 310 -18.18 16.14 26.39
C ASN A 310 -17.02 16.78 27.16
N THR A 311 -16.62 18.00 26.80
CA THR A 311 -15.36 18.59 27.28
C THR A 311 -15.65 19.85 28.11
N THR A 312 -15.54 19.73 29.42
CA THR A 312 -15.77 20.85 30.36
C THR A 312 -14.63 21.89 30.40
N LYS A 313 -13.49 21.68 29.82
CA LYS A 313 -12.29 22.55 29.94
C LYS A 313 -11.38 22.71 28.72
N ALA A 314 -11.56 21.98 27.63
CA ALA A 314 -10.66 22.12 26.48
C ALA A 314 -11.12 23.27 25.56
N LYS A 315 -10.20 24.16 25.20
CA LYS A 315 -10.44 25.14 24.14
C LYS A 315 -10.37 24.38 22.81
N LEU A 316 -11.50 24.33 22.10
CA LEU A 316 -11.60 23.76 20.76
C LEU A 316 -11.54 24.89 19.73
N SER A 317 -10.89 24.64 18.59
CA SER A 317 -10.97 25.53 17.43
C SER A 317 -12.42 25.56 16.92
N PRO A 318 -13.03 26.74 16.71
CA PRO A 318 -14.37 26.79 16.15
C PRO A 318 -14.36 26.32 14.66
N PRO A 319 -15.50 25.80 14.14
CA PRO A 319 -15.58 25.22 12.80
C PRO A 319 -15.08 26.13 11.67
N ASP A 320 -15.39 27.41 11.73
CA ASP A 320 -14.97 28.45 10.78
C ASP A 320 -13.47 28.78 10.83
N ARG A 321 -12.73 28.18 11.76
CA ARG A 321 -11.27 28.27 11.90
C ARG A 321 -10.58 26.95 11.59
N VAL A 322 -11.33 25.90 11.29
CA VAL A 322 -10.82 24.58 10.90
C VAL A 322 -11.07 24.35 9.41
N LEU A 323 -12.24 24.76 8.93
CA LEU A 323 -12.68 24.62 7.53
C LEU A 323 -13.10 25.99 7.01
N ALA A 324 -12.63 26.35 5.80
CA ALA A 324 -13.07 27.56 5.12
C ALA A 324 -14.56 27.44 4.73
N GLY A 325 -15.30 28.52 4.82
CA GLY A 325 -16.73 28.56 4.54
C GLY A 325 -17.08 28.60 3.05
N GLU A 326 -18.38 28.50 2.74
CA GLU A 326 -18.93 28.55 1.38
C GLU A 326 -18.52 29.84 0.63
N GLU A 327 -18.41 30.96 1.34
CA GLU A 327 -17.93 32.21 0.74
C GLU A 327 -16.56 32.07 0.09
N LYS A 328 -15.67 31.28 0.70
CA LYS A 328 -14.33 30.99 0.13
C LYS A 328 -14.45 30.14 -1.11
N LEU A 329 -15.31 29.12 -1.12
CA LEU A 329 -15.55 28.30 -2.31
C LEU A 329 -16.07 29.14 -3.48
N LEU A 330 -17.04 30.03 -3.23
CA LEU A 330 -17.56 30.95 -4.24
C LEU A 330 -16.50 31.96 -4.71
N GLU A 331 -15.63 32.40 -3.80
CA GLU A 331 -14.48 33.22 -4.16
C GLU A 331 -13.54 32.53 -5.15
N LEU A 332 -13.25 31.24 -4.90
CA LEU A 332 -12.40 30.42 -5.78
C LEU A 332 -13.03 30.17 -7.15
N CYS A 333 -14.36 30.20 -7.25
CA CYS A 333 -15.11 30.06 -8.51
C CYS A 333 -15.25 31.38 -9.30
N ARG A 334 -14.46 32.42 -9.03
CA ARG A 334 -14.55 33.71 -9.77
C ARG A 334 -14.22 33.57 -11.25
N PRO A 335 -14.82 34.42 -12.13
CA PRO A 335 -14.47 34.43 -13.55
C PRO A 335 -12.97 34.65 -13.78
N GLY A 336 -12.43 33.96 -14.79
CA GLY A 336 -10.99 34.04 -15.13
C GLY A 336 -10.05 33.27 -14.19
N SER A 337 -10.57 32.75 -13.05
CA SER A 337 -9.80 31.98 -12.08
C SER A 337 -10.15 30.50 -12.05
N ALA A 338 -11.31 30.13 -12.58
CA ALA A 338 -11.82 28.76 -12.52
C ALA A 338 -12.40 28.29 -13.86
N VAL A 339 -12.20 27.00 -14.16
CA VAL A 339 -12.83 26.25 -15.26
C VAL A 339 -13.47 25.00 -14.68
N PHE A 340 -14.66 24.65 -15.18
CA PHE A 340 -15.45 23.52 -14.70
C PHE A 340 -15.38 22.39 -15.71
N LEU A 341 -14.96 21.21 -15.27
CA LEU A 341 -14.79 20.02 -16.10
C LEU A 341 -15.85 18.97 -15.73
N SER A 342 -16.51 18.36 -16.71
CA SER A 342 -17.54 17.37 -16.43
C SER A 342 -17.70 16.35 -17.56
N GLN A 343 -18.27 15.19 -17.23
CA GLN A 343 -18.65 14.19 -18.21
C GLN A 343 -19.95 14.56 -18.95
N SER A 344 -20.88 15.18 -18.22
CA SER A 344 -22.16 15.65 -18.77
C SER A 344 -22.29 17.16 -18.59
N GLU A 345 -23.12 17.77 -19.39
CA GLU A 345 -23.48 19.17 -19.20
C GLU A 345 -24.39 19.31 -17.97
N PHE A 346 -24.00 20.17 -17.04
CA PHE A 346 -24.76 20.47 -15.82
C PHE A 346 -25.12 21.94 -15.73
N ILE A 347 -26.28 22.23 -15.16
CA ILE A 347 -26.66 23.60 -14.78
C ILE A 347 -25.95 23.93 -13.46
N LEU A 348 -25.02 24.87 -13.52
CA LEU A 348 -24.30 25.34 -12.35
C LEU A 348 -25.06 26.49 -11.65
N PRO A 349 -24.81 26.74 -10.34
CA PRO A 349 -25.51 27.77 -9.57
C PRO A 349 -25.13 29.22 -9.98
N PHE A 350 -24.32 29.38 -11.00
CA PHE A 350 -23.87 30.65 -11.56
C PHE A 350 -23.75 30.56 -13.09
N PRO A 351 -23.79 31.71 -13.82
CA PRO A 351 -23.63 31.70 -15.27
C PRO A 351 -22.28 31.13 -15.70
N VAL A 352 -22.31 30.23 -16.69
CA VAL A 352 -21.14 29.64 -17.33
C VAL A 352 -21.36 29.57 -18.85
N ARG A 353 -20.27 29.67 -19.62
CA ARG A 353 -20.27 29.36 -21.03
C ARG A 353 -19.88 27.90 -21.24
N GLY A 354 -20.78 27.10 -21.81
CA GLY A 354 -20.54 25.70 -22.10
C GLY A 354 -19.71 25.49 -23.37
N HIS A 355 -18.76 24.54 -23.32
CA HIS A 355 -17.97 24.06 -24.44
C HIS A 355 -18.05 22.55 -24.49
N LYS A 356 -18.54 22.02 -25.59
CA LYS A 356 -18.62 20.56 -25.81
C LYS A 356 -17.26 20.07 -26.28
N ALA A 357 -16.63 19.18 -25.52
CA ALA A 357 -15.40 18.54 -25.95
C ALA A 357 -15.70 17.48 -27.03
N PRO A 358 -14.85 17.36 -28.05
CA PRO A 358 -14.95 16.34 -29.09
C PRO A 358 -14.38 15.00 -28.61
N CYS A 359 -14.80 14.56 -27.42
CA CYS A 359 -14.26 13.39 -26.73
C CYS A 359 -15.33 12.31 -26.58
N GLU A 360 -15.00 11.10 -26.98
CA GLU A 360 -15.85 9.91 -26.82
C GLU A 360 -15.09 8.83 -26.02
N PRO A 361 -15.75 8.14 -25.08
CA PRO A 361 -15.13 7.05 -24.35
C PRO A 361 -14.86 5.85 -25.27
N GLN A 362 -13.81 5.06 -24.97
CA GLN A 362 -13.56 3.82 -25.69
C GLN A 362 -14.57 2.73 -25.29
N PRO A 363 -15.00 1.88 -26.23
CA PRO A 363 -15.85 0.73 -25.92
C PRO A 363 -15.04 -0.37 -25.21
N GLY A 364 -15.67 -1.06 -24.25
CA GLY A 364 -15.06 -2.23 -23.60
C GLY A 364 -15.00 -3.43 -24.55
N LEU A 365 -13.83 -4.05 -24.71
CA LEU A 365 -13.59 -5.14 -25.63
C LEU A 365 -13.56 -6.53 -24.96
N ASN A 366 -13.50 -6.58 -23.62
CA ASN A 366 -13.49 -7.81 -22.81
C ASN A 366 -12.44 -8.87 -23.26
N GLY A 367 -11.28 -8.43 -23.72
CA GLY A 367 -10.20 -9.31 -24.16
C GLY A 367 -10.31 -9.84 -25.59
N ASP A 368 -11.28 -9.37 -26.39
CA ASP A 368 -11.41 -9.76 -27.79
C ASP A 368 -10.40 -9.01 -28.67
N LEU A 369 -9.25 -9.65 -28.90
CA LEU A 369 -8.16 -9.09 -29.71
C LEU A 369 -8.51 -8.96 -31.20
N ALA A 370 -9.42 -9.79 -31.72
CA ALA A 370 -9.87 -9.67 -33.11
C ALA A 370 -10.72 -8.41 -33.29
N LEU A 371 -11.58 -8.11 -32.31
CA LEU A 371 -12.37 -6.89 -32.28
C LEU A 371 -11.46 -5.65 -32.11
N LEU A 372 -10.45 -5.71 -31.23
CA LEU A 372 -9.46 -4.66 -31.10
C LEU A 372 -8.74 -4.40 -32.42
N ALA A 373 -8.18 -5.45 -33.05
CA ALA A 373 -7.46 -5.33 -34.33
C ALA A 373 -8.35 -4.73 -35.44
N SER A 374 -9.61 -5.12 -35.50
CA SER A 374 -10.58 -4.56 -36.47
C SER A 374 -10.86 -3.10 -36.22
N SER A 375 -10.97 -2.68 -34.92
CA SER A 375 -11.17 -1.29 -34.52
C SER A 375 -9.96 -0.44 -34.85
N LEU A 376 -8.74 -0.92 -34.57
CA LEU A 376 -7.48 -0.24 -34.90
C LEU A 376 -7.31 -0.03 -36.41
N LYS A 377 -7.65 -1.02 -37.22
CA LYS A 377 -7.61 -0.90 -38.70
C LYS A 377 -8.61 0.12 -39.22
N ARG A 378 -9.83 0.12 -38.68
CA ARG A 378 -10.84 1.11 -39.02
C ARG A 378 -10.40 2.52 -38.69
N MET A 379 -9.85 2.73 -37.45
CA MET A 379 -9.30 4.01 -37.02
C MET A 379 -8.19 4.50 -37.96
N GLY A 380 -7.27 3.64 -38.35
CA GLY A 380 -6.21 3.98 -39.30
C GLY A 380 -6.72 4.37 -40.67
N ALA A 381 -7.85 3.79 -41.13
CA ALA A 381 -8.50 4.19 -42.38
C ALA A 381 -9.24 5.56 -42.27
N GLU A 382 -9.63 5.97 -41.07
CA GLU A 382 -10.32 7.21 -40.76
C GLU A 382 -9.35 8.34 -40.34
N ASP A 383 -8.04 8.19 -40.53
CA ASP A 383 -6.96 9.12 -40.08
C ASP A 383 -6.96 9.37 -38.55
N VAL A 384 -7.33 8.35 -37.78
CA VAL A 384 -7.25 8.35 -36.32
C VAL A 384 -6.05 7.54 -35.89
N ASP A 385 -5.12 8.18 -35.13
CA ASP A 385 -3.94 7.50 -34.57
C ASP A 385 -4.27 6.80 -33.25
N PRO A 386 -4.31 5.46 -33.20
CA PRO A 386 -4.48 4.73 -31.97
C PRO A 386 -3.15 4.61 -31.24
N VAL A 387 -3.16 4.96 -29.95
CA VAL A 387 -2.03 4.75 -29.02
C VAL A 387 -2.50 3.82 -27.90
N LEU A 388 -1.84 2.67 -27.79
CA LEU A 388 -2.11 1.71 -26.72
C LEU A 388 -1.22 2.02 -25.50
N LEU A 389 -1.80 2.02 -24.33
CA LEU A 389 -1.12 2.28 -23.08
C LEU A 389 -0.91 0.99 -22.30
N PHE A 390 0.32 0.75 -21.84
CA PHE A 390 0.71 -0.45 -21.13
C PHE A 390 1.51 -0.12 -19.88
N ASP A 391 1.41 -0.98 -18.86
CA ASP A 391 2.13 -0.83 -17.59
C ASP A 391 3.65 -0.97 -17.74
N ASN A 392 4.07 -1.88 -18.62
CA ASN A 392 5.46 -2.25 -18.74
C ASN A 392 5.84 -2.64 -20.19
N PRO A 393 7.13 -2.61 -20.53
CA PRO A 393 7.62 -2.93 -21.87
C PRO A 393 7.30 -4.37 -22.32
N SER A 394 7.27 -5.34 -21.41
CA SER A 394 7.01 -6.75 -21.74
C SER A 394 5.58 -6.94 -22.23
N GLN A 395 4.62 -6.29 -21.56
CA GLN A 395 3.23 -6.29 -21.95
C GLN A 395 3.02 -5.63 -23.34
N ALA A 396 3.67 -4.48 -23.57
CA ALA A 396 3.62 -3.80 -24.86
C ALA A 396 4.14 -4.71 -25.98
N LYS A 397 5.31 -5.34 -25.78
CA LYS A 397 5.91 -6.27 -26.74
C LYS A 397 4.97 -7.44 -27.04
N ARG A 398 4.40 -8.05 -26.01
CA ARG A 398 3.47 -9.18 -26.15
C ARG A 398 2.22 -8.80 -26.92
N MET A 399 1.63 -7.63 -26.64
CA MET A 399 0.46 -7.15 -27.35
C MET A 399 0.78 -6.89 -28.82
N HIS A 400 1.95 -6.32 -29.14
CA HIS A 400 2.37 -6.13 -30.52
C HIS A 400 2.53 -7.47 -31.25
N GLU A 401 3.09 -8.51 -30.63
CA GLU A 401 3.17 -9.85 -31.21
C GLU A 401 1.79 -10.42 -31.52
N LEU A 402 0.84 -10.34 -30.58
CA LEU A 402 -0.52 -10.84 -30.75
C LEU A 402 -1.29 -10.06 -31.82
N LEU A 403 -1.15 -8.74 -31.88
CA LEU A 403 -1.82 -7.90 -32.87
C LEU A 403 -1.20 -8.05 -34.28
N ALA A 404 0.09 -8.40 -34.38
CA ALA A 404 0.75 -8.67 -35.66
C ALA A 404 0.13 -9.86 -36.37
N ASP A 405 -0.35 -10.90 -35.65
CA ASP A 405 -1.07 -12.03 -36.22
C ASP A 405 -2.38 -11.59 -36.91
N PHE A 406 -2.98 -10.49 -36.45
CA PHE A 406 -4.14 -9.86 -37.08
C PHE A 406 -3.77 -8.76 -38.09
N GLY A 407 -2.47 -8.51 -38.34
CA GLY A 407 -1.96 -7.48 -39.24
C GLY A 407 -2.27 -6.04 -38.75
N ALA A 408 -2.24 -5.81 -37.43
CA ALA A 408 -2.33 -4.51 -36.81
C ALA A 408 -1.02 -4.19 -36.08
N ALA A 409 -0.51 -2.96 -36.24
CA ALA A 409 0.73 -2.48 -35.60
C ALA A 409 0.48 -1.06 -35.02
N PRO A 410 -0.30 -0.94 -33.95
CA PRO A 410 -0.57 0.37 -33.32
C PRO A 410 0.67 0.92 -32.64
N ASP A 411 0.70 2.24 -32.43
CA ASP A 411 1.70 2.87 -31.58
C ASP A 411 1.41 2.54 -30.09
N SER A 412 2.45 2.55 -29.25
CA SER A 412 2.31 2.27 -27.83
C SER A 412 3.13 3.21 -26.95
N HIS A 413 2.68 3.34 -25.71
CA HIS A 413 3.37 4.11 -24.68
C HIS A 413 3.34 3.36 -23.35
N ILE A 414 4.43 3.44 -22.59
CA ILE A 414 4.49 2.86 -21.24
C ILE A 414 3.97 3.89 -20.25
N GLY A 415 2.83 3.61 -19.68
CA GLY A 415 2.11 4.45 -18.73
C GLY A 415 0.65 4.02 -18.66
N LEU A 416 -0.03 4.43 -17.62
CA LEU A 416 -1.45 4.12 -17.40
C LEU A 416 -2.28 5.39 -17.41
N LEU A 417 -3.46 5.28 -18.03
CA LEU A 417 -4.60 6.16 -17.80
C LEU A 417 -5.75 5.31 -17.26
N HIS A 418 -6.61 5.93 -16.45
CA HIS A 418 -7.76 5.24 -15.86
C HIS A 418 -8.86 4.94 -16.87
N GLU A 419 -9.01 5.77 -17.91
CA GLU A 419 -10.02 5.62 -18.94
C GLU A 419 -9.46 6.00 -20.31
N GLY A 420 -9.70 5.14 -21.31
CA GLY A 420 -9.40 5.44 -22.69
C GLY A 420 -10.45 6.36 -23.32
N PHE A 421 -10.05 7.10 -24.35
CA PHE A 421 -10.95 7.99 -25.09
C PHE A 421 -10.45 8.28 -26.50
N THR A 422 -11.37 8.76 -27.36
CA THR A 422 -11.06 9.25 -28.70
C THR A 422 -11.33 10.77 -28.77
N LEU A 423 -10.39 11.52 -29.28
CA LEU A 423 -10.56 12.92 -29.66
C LEU A 423 -10.84 13.01 -31.17
N LEU A 424 -12.10 13.30 -31.51
CA LEU A 424 -12.58 13.21 -32.88
C LEU A 424 -12.01 14.31 -33.79
N ASP A 425 -11.78 15.51 -33.25
CA ASP A 425 -11.36 16.69 -34.00
C ASP A 425 -9.88 16.72 -34.37
N CYS A 426 -9.08 15.89 -33.72
CA CYS A 426 -7.65 15.75 -34.03
C CYS A 426 -7.22 14.33 -34.39
N GLY A 427 -8.17 13.40 -34.47
CA GLY A 427 -7.91 12.02 -34.85
C GLY A 427 -6.94 11.30 -33.91
N LEU A 428 -7.15 11.38 -32.59
CA LEU A 428 -6.33 10.70 -31.58
C LEU A 428 -7.19 9.73 -30.76
N ALA A 429 -6.80 8.47 -30.67
CA ALA A 429 -7.47 7.49 -29.83
C ALA A 429 -6.47 6.89 -28.81
N LEU A 430 -6.79 7.01 -27.52
CA LEU A 430 -6.03 6.40 -26.41
C LEU A 430 -6.79 5.18 -25.91
N TRP A 431 -6.12 4.04 -25.85
CA TRP A 431 -6.66 2.79 -25.34
C TRP A 431 -5.88 2.32 -24.13
N THR A 432 -6.57 1.90 -23.11
CA THR A 432 -5.96 1.39 -21.86
C THR A 432 -6.32 -0.08 -21.66
N ASP A 433 -5.65 -0.72 -20.72
CA ASP A 433 -5.96 -2.09 -20.30
C ASP A 433 -7.41 -2.25 -19.82
N HIS A 434 -8.00 -1.17 -19.30
CA HIS A 434 -9.37 -1.19 -18.82
C HIS A 434 -10.35 -1.55 -19.94
N GLU A 435 -10.29 -0.85 -21.07
CA GLU A 435 -11.20 -1.10 -22.21
C GLU A 435 -10.83 -2.40 -22.94
N ILE A 436 -9.53 -2.69 -23.07
CA ILE A 436 -9.07 -3.87 -23.79
C ILE A 436 -9.44 -5.16 -23.05
N PHE A 437 -9.19 -5.22 -21.74
CA PHE A 437 -9.32 -6.45 -20.95
C PHE A 437 -10.35 -6.38 -19.82
N ASN A 438 -11.08 -5.28 -19.68
CA ASN A 438 -12.00 -5.01 -18.58
C ASN A 438 -11.30 -5.09 -17.20
N ARG A 439 -10.07 -4.54 -17.12
CA ARG A 439 -9.24 -4.53 -15.92
C ARG A 439 -9.22 -3.14 -15.33
N TYR A 440 -9.67 -3.00 -14.08
CA TYR A 440 -9.47 -1.79 -13.32
C TYR A 440 -8.15 -1.92 -12.55
N ARG A 441 -7.14 -1.09 -12.89
CA ARG A 441 -5.87 -1.04 -12.16
C ARG A 441 -5.64 0.34 -11.59
N ARG A 442 -5.19 0.38 -10.34
CA ARG A 442 -4.63 1.58 -9.72
C ARG A 442 -3.11 1.42 -9.67
N LYS A 443 -2.39 2.25 -10.39
CA LYS A 443 -0.95 2.39 -10.21
C LYS A 443 -0.72 3.55 -9.26
N ARG A 444 -0.14 3.30 -8.10
CA ARG A 444 0.18 4.34 -7.14
C ARG A 444 1.58 4.85 -7.40
N TYR A 445 1.71 6.11 -7.78
CA TYR A 445 2.99 6.82 -7.90
C TYR A 445 3.47 7.40 -6.55
N ALA A 446 2.74 7.16 -5.46
CA ALA A 446 3.14 7.61 -4.13
C ALA A 446 4.56 7.11 -3.80
N PRO A 447 5.42 7.94 -3.21
CA PRO A 447 6.74 7.52 -2.78
C PRO A 447 6.60 6.34 -1.82
N ARG A 448 7.18 5.21 -2.19
CA ARG A 448 7.16 4.01 -1.35
C ARG A 448 8.22 4.16 -0.27
N PHE A 449 7.81 4.63 0.89
CA PHE A 449 8.63 4.55 2.08
C PHE A 449 8.46 3.14 2.65
N SER A 450 9.38 2.23 2.32
CA SER A 450 9.39 0.91 2.95
C SER A 450 9.77 1.07 4.41
N PRO A 451 8.87 0.83 5.36
CA PRO A 451 9.26 0.74 6.76
C PRO A 451 10.25 -0.43 6.90
N GLY A 452 11.23 -0.28 7.76
CA GLY A 452 12.06 -1.42 8.17
C GLY A 452 11.19 -2.50 8.81
N GLU A 453 11.65 -3.76 8.79
CA GLU A 453 10.97 -4.84 9.53
C GLU A 453 10.77 -4.41 10.99
N GLU A 454 9.55 -4.47 11.47
CA GLU A 454 9.25 -4.19 12.88
C GLU A 454 10.01 -5.19 13.74
N ILE A 455 10.96 -4.69 14.52
CA ILE A 455 11.48 -5.42 15.66
C ILE A 455 10.27 -5.65 16.56
N ILE A 456 10.00 -6.90 16.92
CA ILE A 456 8.85 -7.32 17.72
C ILE A 456 8.70 -6.39 18.92
N ASP A 457 7.63 -5.62 18.88
CA ASP A 457 7.42 -4.46 19.71
C ASP A 457 6.92 -4.89 21.09
N TYR A 458 7.60 -4.50 22.16
CA TYR A 458 7.09 -4.63 23.52
C TYR A 458 5.86 -3.72 23.77
N GLU A 459 5.57 -2.76 22.88
CA GLU A 459 4.36 -1.92 22.93
C GLU A 459 3.05 -2.73 22.82
N SER A 460 3.13 -3.99 22.40
CA SER A 460 1.97 -4.89 22.42
C SER A 460 1.64 -5.46 23.81
N LEU A 461 2.55 -5.35 24.80
CA LEU A 461 2.35 -5.83 26.15
C LEU A 461 1.76 -4.72 27.04
N ARG A 462 0.65 -5.00 27.71
CA ARG A 462 0.03 -4.09 28.69
C ARG A 462 0.26 -4.61 30.10
N PRO A 463 0.49 -3.72 31.09
CA PRO A 463 0.52 -4.15 32.50
C PRO A 463 -0.75 -4.97 32.84
N GLY A 464 -0.55 -6.16 33.39
CA GLY A 464 -1.60 -7.14 33.64
C GLY A 464 -1.68 -8.29 32.63
N ASP A 465 -0.98 -8.21 31.50
CA ASP A 465 -0.92 -9.30 30.52
C ASP A 465 -0.16 -10.49 31.08
N TYR A 466 -0.66 -11.70 30.78
CA TYR A 466 0.08 -12.92 31.04
C TYR A 466 1.17 -13.12 29.98
N VAL A 467 2.36 -13.45 30.44
CA VAL A 467 3.53 -13.68 29.57
C VAL A 467 4.22 -15.00 29.95
N VAL A 468 4.89 -15.60 28.99
CA VAL A 468 5.69 -16.81 29.20
C VAL A 468 7.16 -16.49 29.04
N HIS A 469 7.94 -16.66 30.09
CA HIS A 469 9.39 -16.62 30.00
C HIS A 469 9.91 -18.04 29.76
N ILE A 470 10.84 -18.20 28.84
CA ILE A 470 11.31 -19.52 28.38
C ILE A 470 11.87 -20.39 29.53
N ASP A 471 12.46 -19.80 30.56
CA ASP A 471 13.07 -20.52 31.69
C ASP A 471 12.24 -20.47 32.97
N HIS A 472 11.39 -19.45 33.14
CA HIS A 472 10.64 -19.23 34.38
C HIS A 472 9.14 -19.53 34.28
N GLY A 473 8.63 -19.77 33.08
CA GLY A 473 7.21 -20.11 32.83
C GLY A 473 6.28 -18.90 32.82
N ILE A 474 5.02 -19.11 33.24
CA ILE A 474 3.95 -18.12 33.12
C ILE A 474 4.05 -17.09 34.25
N GLY A 475 4.16 -15.82 33.93
CA GLY A 475 4.13 -14.66 34.83
C GLY A 475 3.15 -13.59 34.33
N ILE A 476 3.00 -12.51 35.08
CA ILE A 476 2.23 -11.34 34.73
C ILE A 476 3.21 -10.17 34.46
N PHE A 477 3.04 -9.49 33.36
CA PHE A 477 3.80 -8.29 33.05
C PHE A 477 3.28 -7.11 33.89
N GLU A 478 4.13 -6.48 34.69
CA GLU A 478 3.79 -5.34 35.56
C GLU A 478 4.19 -3.99 34.96
N GLY A 479 5.06 -3.96 33.94
CA GLY A 479 5.54 -2.75 33.29
C GLY A 479 7.07 -2.74 33.12
N LEU A 480 7.57 -1.62 32.62
CA LEU A 480 9.00 -1.35 32.46
C LEU A 480 9.53 -0.64 33.71
N GLN A 481 10.69 -1.02 34.18
CA GLN A 481 11.39 -0.36 35.29
C GLN A 481 12.89 -0.22 34.98
N ILE A 482 13.45 0.91 35.34
CA ILE A 482 14.90 1.14 35.22
C ILE A 482 15.57 0.60 36.47
N ILE A 483 16.45 -0.38 36.29
CA ILE A 483 17.19 -1.03 37.38
C ILE A 483 18.69 -0.82 37.14
N GLN A 484 19.45 -0.62 38.20
CA GLN A 484 20.91 -0.59 38.12
C GLN A 484 21.44 -2.03 38.06
N LEU A 485 21.91 -2.45 36.89
CA LEU A 485 22.63 -3.71 36.67
C LEU A 485 24.11 -3.36 36.41
N ASP A 486 25.02 -3.88 37.26
CA ASP A 486 26.46 -3.68 37.14
C ASP A 486 26.89 -2.19 37.06
N GLY A 487 26.14 -1.30 37.76
CA GLY A 487 26.44 0.14 37.79
C GLY A 487 25.90 0.94 36.58
N GLN A 488 25.18 0.30 35.66
CA GLN A 488 24.50 0.96 34.55
C GLN A 488 22.98 0.91 34.73
N ALA A 489 22.31 2.04 34.48
CA ALA A 489 20.86 2.12 34.48
C ALA A 489 20.30 1.37 33.25
N THR A 490 19.61 0.26 33.48
CA THR A 490 19.09 -0.64 32.45
C THR A 490 17.59 -0.71 32.55
N GLU A 491 16.90 -0.53 31.42
CA GLU A 491 15.46 -0.71 31.32
C GLU A 491 15.12 -2.20 31.23
N CYS A 492 14.26 -2.68 32.15
CA CYS A 492 13.88 -4.09 32.29
C CYS A 492 12.36 -4.24 32.31
N LEU A 493 11.86 -5.32 31.69
CA LEU A 493 10.49 -5.78 31.90
C LEU A 493 10.38 -6.42 33.28
N THR A 494 9.41 -6.00 34.07
CA THR A 494 9.10 -6.59 35.36
C THR A 494 8.02 -7.64 35.20
N LEU A 495 8.34 -8.89 35.49
CA LEU A 495 7.44 -10.03 35.41
C LEU A 495 7.19 -10.57 36.82
N ARG A 496 5.91 -10.61 37.25
CA ARG A 496 5.49 -11.16 38.54
C ARG A 496 5.03 -12.60 38.41
N TYR A 497 5.50 -13.43 39.31
CA TYR A 497 5.22 -14.88 39.41
C TYR A 497 4.42 -15.22 40.66
N ALA A 498 4.08 -16.53 40.85
CA ALA A 498 3.37 -17.00 42.02
C ALA A 498 4.23 -16.81 43.28
N GLY A 499 3.65 -16.22 44.34
CA GLY A 499 4.34 -15.92 45.59
C GLY A 499 4.95 -14.50 45.62
N ASP A 500 4.57 -13.63 44.68
CA ASP A 500 5.08 -12.24 44.56
C ASP A 500 6.54 -12.13 44.12
N ASP A 501 7.14 -13.24 43.69
CA ASP A 501 8.48 -13.26 43.10
C ASP A 501 8.50 -12.42 41.79
N ARG A 502 9.57 -11.65 41.59
CA ARG A 502 9.75 -10.81 40.40
C ARG A 502 11.01 -11.18 39.64
N VAL A 503 10.89 -11.25 38.32
CA VAL A 503 12.00 -11.40 37.38
C VAL A 503 12.11 -10.14 36.55
N TYR A 504 13.30 -9.61 36.44
CA TYR A 504 13.60 -8.43 35.63
C TYR A 504 14.33 -8.89 34.38
N VAL A 505 13.68 -8.69 33.23
CA VAL A 505 14.23 -9.08 31.93
C VAL A 505 14.68 -7.84 31.20
N PRO A 506 15.98 -7.66 30.95
CA PRO A 506 16.49 -6.52 30.19
C PRO A 506 15.85 -6.47 28.77
N THR A 507 15.61 -5.26 28.27
CA THR A 507 14.95 -5.07 26.97
C THR A 507 15.65 -5.77 25.80
N TRP A 508 16.99 -5.94 25.85
CA TRP A 508 17.73 -6.73 24.84
C TRP A 508 17.51 -8.26 24.93
N GLN A 509 16.91 -8.74 26.02
CA GLN A 509 16.55 -10.16 26.21
C GLN A 509 15.06 -10.42 25.96
N LEU A 510 14.36 -9.50 25.33
CA LEU A 510 12.93 -9.61 25.04
C LEU A 510 12.54 -10.91 24.29
N LYS A 511 13.46 -11.46 23.52
CA LYS A 511 13.29 -12.76 22.83
C LYS A 511 12.98 -13.94 23.77
N LEU A 512 13.25 -13.80 25.07
CA LEU A 512 12.95 -14.83 26.08
C LEU A 512 11.52 -14.76 26.61
N VAL A 513 10.76 -13.69 26.26
CA VAL A 513 9.40 -13.45 26.77
C VAL A 513 8.42 -13.40 25.60
N THR A 514 7.32 -14.13 25.72
CA THR A 514 6.23 -14.13 24.74
C THR A 514 4.90 -13.89 25.44
N LYS A 515 3.96 -13.20 24.77
CA LYS A 515 2.61 -13.02 25.30
C LYS A 515 1.89 -14.37 25.37
N TYR A 516 1.25 -14.67 26.52
CA TYR A 516 0.48 -15.90 26.69
C TYR A 516 -0.85 -15.76 25.94
N VAL A 517 -1.12 -16.70 25.05
CA VAL A 517 -2.39 -16.79 24.31
C VAL A 517 -3.06 -18.09 24.71
N ALA A 518 -4.22 -18.03 25.36
CA ALA A 518 -5.02 -19.22 25.70
C ALA A 518 -6.21 -19.38 24.75
N GLU A 519 -6.54 -20.63 24.44
CA GLU A 519 -7.89 -20.96 23.95
C GLU A 519 -8.82 -21.04 25.17
N GLU A 520 -9.82 -20.13 25.18
CA GLU A 520 -11.01 -20.04 26.06
C GLU A 520 -10.91 -20.24 27.59
N SER A 521 -11.28 -19.17 28.29
CA SER A 521 -12.03 -19.06 29.56
C SER A 521 -11.37 -19.43 30.91
N ALA A 522 -10.08 -19.70 31.07
CA ALA A 522 -9.49 -19.78 32.42
C ALA A 522 -8.16 -19.03 32.52
N ALA A 523 -8.06 -18.14 33.52
CA ALA A 523 -6.80 -17.48 33.81
C ALA A 523 -5.71 -18.54 34.12
N PRO A 524 -4.53 -18.47 33.46
CA PRO A 524 -3.47 -19.46 33.67
C PRO A 524 -2.92 -19.39 35.08
N THR A 525 -2.55 -20.54 35.62
CA THR A 525 -1.91 -20.60 36.94
C THR A 525 -0.46 -20.08 36.80
N LEU A 526 -0.10 -19.05 37.58
CA LEU A 526 1.23 -18.52 37.58
C LEU A 526 2.26 -19.58 37.97
N SER A 527 3.38 -19.57 37.27
CA SER A 527 4.51 -20.45 37.59
C SER A 527 5.21 -19.97 38.86
N ARG A 528 5.79 -20.91 39.63
CA ARG A 528 6.64 -20.57 40.78
C ARG A 528 8.10 -20.70 40.35
N ILE A 529 8.89 -19.66 40.60
CA ILE A 529 10.31 -19.62 40.22
C ILE A 529 11.07 -20.77 40.89
N GLY A 530 11.90 -21.49 40.11
CA GLY A 530 12.69 -22.64 40.59
C GLY A 530 11.89 -23.94 40.81
N SER A 531 10.61 -24.01 40.43
CA SER A 531 9.82 -25.22 40.59
C SER A 531 10.10 -26.25 39.47
N ALA A 532 10.26 -27.52 39.86
CA ALA A 532 10.43 -28.64 38.94
C ALA A 532 9.20 -28.87 38.03
N LYS A 533 8.06 -28.26 38.36
CA LYS A 533 6.81 -28.43 37.61
C LYS A 533 6.92 -27.86 36.19
N TRP A 534 7.50 -26.67 36.03
CA TRP A 534 7.70 -26.05 34.71
C TRP A 534 8.73 -26.82 33.87
N GLN A 535 9.85 -27.22 34.48
CA GLN A 535 10.85 -28.01 33.79
C GLN A 535 10.32 -29.40 33.36
N ASN A 536 9.49 -30.04 34.18
CA ASN A 536 8.83 -31.29 33.81
C ASN A 536 7.79 -31.11 32.70
N THR A 537 7.06 -29.99 32.66
CA THR A 537 6.12 -29.67 31.58
C THR A 537 6.89 -29.43 30.28
N LYS A 538 7.98 -28.65 30.33
CA LYS A 538 8.88 -28.42 29.20
C LYS A 538 9.48 -29.72 28.67
N ARG A 539 9.98 -30.60 29.55
CA ARG A 539 10.55 -31.90 29.18
C ARG A 539 9.51 -32.83 28.51
N LYS A 540 8.31 -32.95 29.07
CA LYS A 540 7.24 -33.78 28.48
C LYS A 540 6.81 -33.28 27.10
N ALA A 541 6.72 -31.98 26.93
CA ALA A 541 6.43 -31.37 25.62
C ALA A 541 7.56 -31.67 24.62
N THR A 542 8.82 -31.58 25.05
CA THR A 542 10.00 -31.85 24.21
C THR A 542 10.04 -33.37 23.84
N GLU A 543 9.80 -34.29 24.76
CA GLU A 543 9.76 -35.73 24.51
C GLU A 543 8.64 -36.12 23.53
N GLN A 544 7.46 -35.48 23.62
CA GLN A 544 6.37 -35.70 22.66
C GLN A 544 6.70 -35.15 21.27
N ILE A 545 7.37 -34.01 21.21
CA ILE A 545 7.83 -33.42 19.96
C ILE A 545 8.91 -34.27 19.31
N GLU A 546 9.85 -34.86 20.08
CA GLU A 546 10.91 -35.75 19.60
C GLU A 546 10.38 -37.05 19.02
N LEU A 547 9.35 -37.65 19.62
CA LEU A 547 8.69 -38.86 19.09
C LEU A 547 7.97 -38.58 17.74
N VAL A 548 7.25 -37.49 17.65
CA VAL A 548 6.61 -37.06 16.39
C VAL A 548 7.66 -36.69 15.33
N ALA A 549 8.75 -36.05 15.75
CA ALA A 549 9.84 -35.66 14.87
C ALA A 549 10.57 -36.89 14.28
N ALA A 550 10.75 -37.98 15.02
CA ALA A 550 11.41 -39.20 14.53
C ALA A 550 10.63 -39.85 13.38
N ASP A 551 9.30 -39.95 13.50
CA ASP A 551 8.43 -40.50 12.44
C ASP A 551 8.41 -39.59 11.20
N ILE A 552 8.45 -38.27 11.39
CA ILE A 552 8.49 -37.28 10.31
C ILE A 552 9.86 -37.32 9.61
N VAL A 553 10.97 -37.42 10.35
CA VAL A 553 12.33 -37.52 9.78
C VAL A 553 12.45 -38.76 8.88
N LYS A 554 11.87 -39.87 9.25
CA LYS A 554 11.89 -41.09 8.42
C LYS A 554 11.12 -40.89 7.11
N LEU A 555 9.94 -40.30 7.18
CA LEU A 555 9.13 -39.96 6.00
C LEU A 555 9.83 -38.95 5.08
N TYR A 556 10.51 -37.98 5.68
CA TYR A 556 11.28 -36.98 4.94
C TYR A 556 12.51 -37.57 4.23
N ALA A 557 13.23 -38.47 4.91
CA ALA A 557 14.37 -39.17 4.31
C ALA A 557 13.95 -40.06 3.13
N GLU A 558 12.79 -40.71 3.22
CA GLU A 558 12.22 -41.50 2.12
C GLU A 558 11.83 -40.61 0.92
N ARG A 559 11.32 -39.41 1.17
CA ARG A 559 10.88 -38.47 0.12
C ARG A 559 12.04 -37.70 -0.50
N SER A 560 13.01 -37.26 0.28
CA SER A 560 14.18 -36.51 -0.22
C SER A 560 15.10 -37.37 -1.14
N SER A 561 14.91 -38.71 -1.13
CA SER A 561 15.60 -39.59 -2.07
C SER A 561 14.84 -39.84 -3.39
N GLN A 562 13.64 -39.25 -3.56
CA GLN A 562 12.83 -39.39 -4.77
C GLN A 562 13.12 -38.21 -5.72
N VAL A 563 13.07 -38.49 -7.03
CA VAL A 563 13.18 -37.45 -8.06
C VAL A 563 11.79 -36.86 -8.27
N GLY A 564 11.65 -35.58 -8.01
CA GLY A 564 10.43 -34.79 -8.24
C GLY A 564 10.37 -34.20 -9.65
N ILE A 565 9.48 -33.24 -9.81
CA ILE A 565 9.28 -32.50 -11.06
C ILE A 565 10.05 -31.20 -10.92
N ALA A 566 11.05 -30.97 -11.79
CA ALA A 566 11.66 -29.66 -11.91
C ALA A 566 10.85 -28.81 -12.91
N HIS A 567 10.15 -27.80 -12.41
CA HIS A 567 9.42 -26.85 -13.26
C HIS A 567 10.36 -25.93 -14.03
N GLN A 568 9.90 -25.45 -15.17
CA GLN A 568 10.70 -24.52 -15.98
C GLN A 568 10.89 -23.16 -15.28
N PRO A 569 11.99 -22.43 -15.59
CA PRO A 569 12.14 -21.05 -15.17
C PRO A 569 10.96 -20.18 -15.60
N ASP A 570 10.79 -19.04 -14.94
CA ASP A 570 9.67 -18.13 -15.20
C ASP A 570 9.59 -17.73 -16.67
N THR A 571 8.42 -17.96 -17.25
CA THR A 571 8.04 -17.50 -18.59
C THR A 571 7.65 -16.02 -18.54
N ASP A 572 7.55 -15.36 -19.69
CA ASP A 572 7.03 -13.99 -19.77
C ASP A 572 5.60 -13.91 -19.23
N TRP A 573 4.76 -14.95 -19.46
CA TRP A 573 3.41 -15.02 -18.86
C TRP A 573 3.42 -15.06 -17.34
N GLN A 574 4.42 -15.71 -16.73
CA GLN A 574 4.54 -15.73 -15.26
C GLN A 574 4.85 -14.33 -14.72
N ARG A 575 5.76 -13.61 -15.37
CA ARG A 575 6.11 -12.23 -15.02
C ARG A 575 4.90 -11.30 -15.18
N ASP A 576 4.20 -11.42 -16.32
CA ASP A 576 2.98 -10.65 -16.59
C ASP A 576 1.91 -10.90 -15.53
N LEU A 577 1.70 -12.16 -15.11
CA LEU A 577 0.77 -12.47 -14.04
C LEU A 577 1.16 -11.78 -12.73
N GLU A 578 2.44 -11.82 -12.34
CA GLU A 578 2.92 -11.21 -11.11
C GLU A 578 2.84 -9.69 -11.15
N GLU A 579 3.26 -9.07 -12.24
CA GLU A 579 3.18 -7.64 -12.47
C GLU A 579 1.71 -7.14 -12.57
N SER A 580 0.78 -8.03 -12.97
CA SER A 580 -0.65 -7.74 -13.06
C SER A 580 -1.38 -7.76 -11.72
N PHE A 581 -0.68 -7.96 -10.62
CA PHE A 581 -1.31 -7.92 -9.30
C PHE A 581 -1.70 -6.49 -8.94
N ILE A 582 -2.98 -6.29 -8.61
CA ILE A 582 -3.57 -4.96 -8.38
C ILE A 582 -3.10 -4.28 -7.07
N TYR A 583 -2.50 -5.06 -6.16
CA TYR A 583 -1.99 -4.56 -4.89
C TYR A 583 -0.47 -4.55 -4.89
N ASP A 584 0.11 -3.72 -4.03
CA ASP A 584 1.54 -3.77 -3.76
C ASP A 584 1.90 -5.06 -3.04
N ASP A 585 2.84 -5.82 -3.61
CA ASP A 585 3.38 -6.99 -2.91
C ASP A 585 4.07 -6.57 -1.62
N THR A 586 3.74 -7.24 -0.53
CA THR A 586 4.54 -7.09 0.69
C THR A 586 5.91 -7.76 0.51
N PRO A 587 6.97 -7.31 1.24
CA PRO A 587 8.27 -7.96 1.18
C PRO A 587 8.20 -9.48 1.44
N ASP A 588 7.28 -9.90 2.30
CA ASP A 588 7.07 -11.31 2.62
C ASP A 588 6.38 -12.08 1.48
N GLN A 589 5.47 -11.45 0.75
CA GLN A 589 4.86 -12.05 -0.45
C GLN A 589 5.91 -12.28 -1.54
N VAL A 590 6.77 -11.28 -1.80
CA VAL A 590 7.87 -11.38 -2.76
C VAL A 590 8.85 -12.48 -2.35
N ARG A 591 9.30 -12.47 -1.09
CA ARG A 591 10.22 -13.49 -0.55
C ARG A 591 9.62 -14.88 -0.66
N SER A 592 8.39 -15.09 -0.17
CA SER A 592 7.72 -16.39 -0.17
C SER A 592 7.47 -16.89 -1.59
N THR A 593 7.11 -16.01 -2.53
CA THR A 593 6.96 -16.36 -3.95
C THR A 593 8.29 -16.85 -4.53
N ASN A 594 9.39 -16.15 -4.28
CA ASN A 594 10.72 -16.53 -4.78
C ASN A 594 11.21 -17.84 -4.17
N GLU A 595 10.99 -18.06 -2.88
CA GLU A 595 11.32 -19.32 -2.19
C GLU A 595 10.55 -20.52 -2.80
N ILE A 596 9.23 -20.37 -3.01
CA ILE A 596 8.39 -21.39 -3.63
C ILE A 596 8.86 -21.71 -5.07
N LYS A 597 9.14 -20.68 -5.85
CA LYS A 597 9.62 -20.85 -7.23
C LYS A 597 10.95 -21.58 -7.28
N ALA A 598 11.90 -21.23 -6.40
CA ALA A 598 13.20 -21.89 -6.31
C ALA A 598 13.06 -23.38 -5.96
N ASP A 599 12.15 -23.72 -5.03
CA ASP A 599 11.86 -25.11 -4.70
C ASP A 599 11.25 -25.87 -5.88
N MET A 600 10.28 -25.27 -6.57
CA MET A 600 9.62 -25.85 -7.76
C MET A 600 10.59 -26.07 -8.92
N GLU A 601 11.65 -25.29 -9.04
CA GLU A 601 12.70 -25.45 -10.06
C GLU A 601 13.73 -26.51 -9.68
N SER A 602 13.75 -26.93 -8.41
CA SER A 602 14.62 -27.99 -7.92
C SER A 602 14.17 -29.38 -8.40
N PRO A 603 15.08 -30.32 -8.62
CA PRO A 603 14.72 -31.70 -8.91
C PRO A 603 14.17 -32.47 -7.70
N ALA A 604 14.21 -31.89 -6.49
CA ALA A 604 13.63 -32.49 -5.29
C ALA A 604 12.16 -32.06 -5.13
N PRO A 605 11.23 -32.97 -4.75
CA PRO A 605 9.82 -32.58 -4.58
C PRO A 605 9.67 -31.55 -3.47
N MET A 606 9.05 -30.40 -3.79
CA MET A 606 8.78 -29.34 -2.81
C MET A 606 7.81 -29.83 -1.70
N GLU A 607 8.11 -29.53 -0.45
CA GLU A 607 7.18 -29.61 0.66
C GLU A 607 7.30 -28.35 1.52
N ARG A 608 6.53 -27.32 1.18
CA ARG A 608 6.61 -26.02 1.82
C ARG A 608 5.33 -25.62 2.50
N LEU A 609 5.46 -25.03 3.69
CA LEU A 609 4.36 -24.46 4.45
C LEU A 609 4.38 -22.93 4.37
N LEU A 610 3.35 -22.36 3.78
CA LEU A 610 3.12 -20.93 3.73
C LEU A 610 2.20 -20.52 4.90
N CYS A 611 2.77 -19.89 5.90
CA CYS A 611 2.07 -19.38 7.06
C CYS A 611 1.88 -17.86 6.98
N GLY A 612 0.70 -17.37 7.37
CA GLY A 612 0.40 -15.94 7.45
C GLY A 612 -1.03 -15.73 7.92
N ASP A 613 -1.31 -14.61 8.55
CA ASP A 613 -2.65 -14.30 9.04
C ASP A 613 -3.68 -14.18 7.90
N VAL A 614 -4.96 -14.16 8.24
CA VAL A 614 -6.06 -13.99 7.27
C VAL A 614 -5.91 -12.62 6.60
N GLY A 615 -5.99 -12.58 5.27
CA GLY A 615 -5.85 -11.34 4.49
C GLY A 615 -4.40 -10.95 4.15
N PHE A 616 -3.38 -11.75 4.49
CA PHE A 616 -1.97 -11.46 4.12
C PHE A 616 -1.61 -11.86 2.67
N GLY A 617 -2.59 -12.30 1.87
CA GLY A 617 -2.38 -12.58 0.45
C GLY A 617 -1.81 -13.97 0.14
N LYS A 618 -1.90 -14.96 1.06
CA LYS A 618 -1.46 -16.35 0.82
C LYS A 618 -2.02 -16.94 -0.48
N THR A 619 -3.28 -16.63 -0.80
CA THR A 619 -3.95 -17.11 -2.01
C THR A 619 -3.29 -16.60 -3.29
N GLU A 620 -2.82 -15.35 -3.31
CA GLU A 620 -2.09 -14.81 -4.46
C GLU A 620 -0.77 -15.54 -4.69
N VAL A 621 -0.01 -15.79 -3.62
CA VAL A 621 1.24 -16.56 -3.69
C VAL A 621 0.96 -17.99 -4.22
N ALA A 622 -0.13 -18.61 -3.79
CA ALA A 622 -0.55 -19.92 -4.27
C ALA A 622 -0.97 -19.90 -5.76
N ILE A 623 -1.62 -18.83 -6.23
CA ILE A 623 -1.98 -18.65 -7.65
C ILE A 623 -0.73 -18.56 -8.52
N ARG A 624 0.30 -17.82 -8.09
CA ARG A 624 1.59 -17.70 -8.79
C ARG A 624 2.29 -19.05 -8.91
N ALA A 625 2.29 -19.84 -7.84
CA ALA A 625 2.82 -21.21 -7.87
C ALA A 625 2.00 -22.11 -8.81
N ALA A 626 0.67 -22.05 -8.73
CA ALA A 626 -0.21 -22.82 -9.62
C ALA A 626 0.00 -22.49 -11.09
N PHE A 627 0.12 -21.20 -11.41
CA PHE A 627 0.34 -20.77 -12.77
C PHE A 627 1.70 -21.22 -13.32
N LYS A 628 2.76 -21.19 -12.50
CA LYS A 628 4.08 -21.73 -12.85
C LYS A 628 4.01 -23.22 -13.22
N ALA A 629 3.28 -24.02 -12.44
CA ALA A 629 3.07 -25.42 -12.74
C ALA A 629 2.32 -25.63 -14.08
N VAL A 630 1.26 -24.82 -14.33
CA VAL A 630 0.49 -24.85 -15.58
C VAL A 630 1.36 -24.43 -16.78
N CYS A 631 2.16 -23.36 -16.66
CA CYS A 631 3.10 -22.93 -17.69
C CYS A 631 4.13 -24.00 -18.02
N SER A 632 4.46 -24.86 -17.06
CA SER A 632 5.34 -26.02 -17.26
C SER A 632 4.61 -27.26 -17.84
N GLY A 633 3.31 -27.15 -18.13
CA GLY A 633 2.50 -28.22 -18.75
C GLY A 633 1.91 -29.23 -17.76
N TYR A 634 1.89 -28.93 -16.47
CA TYR A 634 1.36 -29.79 -15.41
C TYR A 634 -0.01 -29.33 -14.90
N GLN A 635 -0.75 -30.27 -14.31
CA GLN A 635 -2.01 -29.99 -13.65
C GLN A 635 -1.80 -29.63 -12.17
N VAL A 636 -2.73 -28.84 -11.65
CA VAL A 636 -2.73 -28.39 -10.25
C VAL A 636 -4.01 -28.84 -9.55
N ALA A 637 -3.88 -29.37 -8.33
CA ALA A 637 -5.01 -29.68 -7.46
C ALA A 637 -4.98 -28.74 -6.24
N VAL A 638 -6.11 -28.05 -5.98
CA VAL A 638 -6.27 -27.16 -4.81
C VAL A 638 -7.32 -27.76 -3.90
N LEU A 639 -6.87 -28.24 -2.75
CA LEU A 639 -7.71 -28.90 -1.75
C LEU A 639 -8.05 -27.93 -0.63
N VAL A 640 -9.34 -27.77 -0.37
CA VAL A 640 -9.87 -26.86 0.65
C VAL A 640 -10.85 -27.57 1.58
N PRO A 641 -11.01 -27.18 2.86
CA PRO A 641 -11.82 -27.91 3.83
C PRO A 641 -13.33 -27.79 3.62
N THR A 642 -13.82 -26.68 3.04
CA THR A 642 -15.26 -26.43 2.91
C THR A 642 -15.64 -26.07 1.46
N THR A 643 -16.91 -26.28 1.12
CA THR A 643 -17.46 -25.95 -0.20
C THR A 643 -17.49 -24.44 -0.44
N LEU A 644 -17.68 -23.64 0.60
CA LEU A 644 -17.66 -22.18 0.51
C LEU A 644 -16.26 -21.68 0.14
N LEU A 645 -15.23 -22.22 0.78
CA LEU A 645 -13.83 -21.88 0.43
C LEU A 645 -13.48 -22.36 -0.99
N ALA A 646 -14.01 -23.53 -1.44
CA ALA A 646 -13.81 -23.97 -2.81
C ALA A 646 -14.38 -22.98 -3.82
N GLU A 647 -15.56 -22.43 -3.55
CA GLU A 647 -16.19 -21.42 -4.40
C GLU A 647 -15.39 -20.10 -4.40
N GLN A 648 -14.97 -19.66 -3.22
CA GLN A 648 -14.16 -18.44 -3.07
C GLN A 648 -12.82 -18.57 -3.82
N HIS A 649 -12.08 -19.66 -3.60
CA HIS A 649 -10.82 -19.89 -4.33
C HIS A 649 -11.07 -20.02 -5.83
N CYS A 650 -12.11 -20.75 -6.27
CA CYS A 650 -12.40 -20.90 -7.67
C CYS A 650 -12.69 -19.56 -8.37
N ARG A 651 -13.43 -18.66 -7.72
CA ARG A 651 -13.67 -17.30 -8.22
C ARG A 651 -12.38 -16.52 -8.33
N VAL A 652 -11.60 -16.45 -7.26
CA VAL A 652 -10.34 -15.69 -7.22
C VAL A 652 -9.34 -16.22 -8.27
N PHE A 653 -9.21 -17.55 -8.40
CA PHE A 653 -8.34 -18.16 -9.42
C PHE A 653 -8.83 -17.84 -10.83
N ARG A 654 -10.13 -17.93 -11.12
CA ARG A 654 -10.70 -17.58 -12.43
C ARG A 654 -10.48 -16.11 -12.76
N ASP A 655 -10.75 -15.22 -11.81
CA ASP A 655 -10.60 -13.78 -12.01
C ASP A 655 -9.15 -13.43 -12.30
N ARG A 656 -8.20 -14.02 -11.53
CA ARG A 656 -6.77 -13.79 -11.69
C ARG A 656 -6.19 -14.39 -12.98
N LEU A 657 -6.70 -15.52 -13.41
CA LEU A 657 -6.22 -16.26 -14.59
C LEU A 657 -7.08 -16.04 -15.84
N ALA A 658 -8.08 -15.16 -15.79
CA ALA A 658 -9.05 -14.95 -16.87
C ALA A 658 -8.43 -14.61 -18.24
N GLN A 659 -7.19 -14.12 -18.24
CA GLN A 659 -6.50 -13.67 -19.46
C GLN A 659 -5.56 -14.71 -20.06
N TYR A 660 -5.41 -15.83 -19.38
CA TYR A 660 -4.55 -16.92 -19.79
C TYR A 660 -5.41 -18.10 -20.24
N PRO A 661 -4.97 -18.91 -21.19
CA PRO A 661 -5.70 -20.06 -21.65
C PRO A 661 -5.65 -21.20 -20.61
N VAL A 662 -6.09 -20.90 -19.38
CA VAL A 662 -6.07 -21.83 -18.24
C VAL A 662 -7.50 -22.19 -17.86
N ARG A 663 -7.82 -23.48 -17.90
CA ARG A 663 -9.14 -23.99 -17.52
C ARG A 663 -9.17 -24.37 -16.04
N VAL A 664 -9.97 -23.61 -15.27
CA VAL A 664 -10.19 -23.85 -13.83
C VAL A 664 -11.54 -24.55 -13.61
N ALA A 665 -11.52 -25.76 -13.06
CA ALA A 665 -12.71 -26.54 -12.69
C ALA A 665 -12.94 -26.55 -11.18
N MET A 666 -14.22 -26.63 -10.77
CA MET A 666 -14.60 -26.71 -9.35
C MET A 666 -15.42 -27.97 -9.06
N LEU A 667 -14.92 -28.82 -8.18
CA LEU A 667 -15.63 -30.00 -7.71
C LEU A 667 -16.28 -29.74 -6.33
N SER A 668 -17.51 -29.25 -6.34
CA SER A 668 -18.29 -29.00 -5.12
C SER A 668 -19.76 -29.46 -5.25
N ARG A 669 -20.43 -29.59 -4.10
CA ARG A 669 -21.86 -29.98 -4.05
C ARG A 669 -22.82 -28.94 -4.65
N PHE A 670 -22.36 -27.75 -4.95
CA PHE A 670 -23.20 -26.70 -5.53
C PHE A 670 -23.33 -26.80 -7.06
N ARG A 671 -22.64 -27.77 -7.68
CA ARG A 671 -22.74 -28.02 -9.13
C ARG A 671 -23.68 -29.20 -9.45
N SER A 672 -24.29 -29.15 -10.62
CA SER A 672 -25.10 -30.25 -11.12
C SER A 672 -24.24 -31.50 -11.38
N ASN A 673 -24.83 -32.70 -11.28
CA ASN A 673 -24.11 -33.95 -11.54
C ASN A 673 -23.51 -33.99 -12.96
N ALA A 674 -24.19 -33.41 -13.96
CA ALA A 674 -23.69 -33.34 -15.32
C ALA A 674 -22.42 -32.48 -15.44
N GLN A 675 -22.40 -31.32 -14.79
CA GLN A 675 -21.23 -30.43 -14.76
C GLN A 675 -20.06 -31.09 -14.01
N ILE A 676 -20.32 -31.80 -12.91
CA ILE A 676 -19.28 -32.54 -12.17
C ILE A 676 -18.67 -33.63 -13.06
N GLN A 677 -19.45 -34.34 -13.83
CA GLN A 677 -18.96 -35.40 -14.74
C GLN A 677 -18.15 -34.81 -15.90
N ASP A 678 -18.54 -33.66 -16.45
CA ASP A 678 -17.77 -32.96 -17.48
C ASP A 678 -16.42 -32.46 -16.91
N ASP A 679 -16.43 -31.88 -15.72
CA ASP A 679 -15.20 -31.43 -15.04
C ASP A 679 -14.27 -32.60 -14.71
N ILE A 680 -14.81 -33.76 -14.24
CA ILE A 680 -14.02 -34.97 -13.99
C ILE A 680 -13.42 -35.51 -15.30
N SER A 681 -14.22 -35.57 -16.37
CA SER A 681 -13.74 -35.99 -17.69
C SER A 681 -12.63 -35.06 -18.21
N GLY A 682 -12.78 -33.76 -17.98
CA GLY A 682 -11.79 -32.74 -18.29
C GLY A 682 -10.49 -32.90 -17.51
N ILE A 683 -10.56 -33.26 -16.24
CA ILE A 683 -9.39 -33.54 -15.39
C ILE A 683 -8.65 -34.78 -15.89
N ILE A 684 -9.37 -35.86 -16.12
CA ILE A 684 -8.81 -37.17 -16.55
C ILE A 684 -8.21 -37.04 -17.98
N SER A 685 -8.82 -36.25 -18.86
CA SER A 685 -8.29 -36.03 -20.22
C SER A 685 -7.16 -34.98 -20.28
N GLY A 686 -6.83 -34.33 -19.16
CA GLY A 686 -5.80 -33.29 -19.09
C GLY A 686 -6.23 -31.96 -19.73
N LYS A 687 -7.53 -31.74 -19.99
CA LYS A 687 -8.09 -30.49 -20.52
C LYS A 687 -8.34 -29.45 -19.43
N VAL A 688 -8.42 -29.88 -18.17
CA VAL A 688 -8.50 -29.01 -16.98
C VAL A 688 -7.12 -28.87 -16.39
N ASP A 689 -6.66 -27.65 -16.27
CA ASP A 689 -5.33 -27.34 -15.76
C ASP A 689 -5.32 -27.21 -14.25
N ILE A 690 -6.33 -26.57 -13.65
CA ILE A 690 -6.44 -26.37 -12.20
C ILE A 690 -7.79 -26.91 -11.73
N ALA A 691 -7.78 -27.87 -10.81
CA ALA A 691 -8.96 -28.42 -10.16
C ALA A 691 -9.03 -27.98 -8.71
N ILE A 692 -10.10 -27.28 -8.33
CA ILE A 692 -10.33 -26.78 -6.97
C ILE A 692 -11.50 -27.54 -6.35
N GLY A 693 -11.34 -28.03 -5.13
CA GLY A 693 -12.44 -28.76 -4.48
C GLY A 693 -12.13 -29.17 -3.06
N THR A 694 -13.14 -29.84 -2.46
CA THR A 694 -13.03 -30.44 -1.14
C THR A 694 -12.48 -31.87 -1.23
N HIS A 695 -12.67 -32.68 -0.19
CA HIS A 695 -12.30 -34.11 -0.16
C HIS A 695 -12.81 -34.90 -1.39
N ARG A 696 -13.71 -34.35 -2.20
CA ARG A 696 -14.18 -34.95 -3.48
C ARG A 696 -13.03 -35.14 -4.48
N LEU A 697 -12.04 -34.22 -4.48
CA LEU A 697 -10.82 -34.38 -5.30
C LEU A 697 -10.01 -35.65 -4.99
N LEU A 698 -10.17 -36.19 -3.77
CA LEU A 698 -9.48 -37.40 -3.32
C LEU A 698 -10.26 -38.69 -3.62
N SER A 699 -11.37 -38.63 -4.36
CA SER A 699 -12.18 -39.79 -4.68
C SER A 699 -11.48 -40.70 -5.69
N ARG A 700 -11.87 -42.02 -5.70
CA ARG A 700 -11.20 -43.00 -6.54
C ARG A 700 -11.45 -42.85 -8.03
N ASP A 701 -12.50 -42.18 -8.38
CA ASP A 701 -12.94 -41.91 -9.76
C ASP A 701 -12.23 -40.70 -10.40
N ILE A 702 -11.35 -40.04 -9.66
CA ILE A 702 -10.57 -38.88 -10.15
C ILE A 702 -9.09 -39.27 -10.21
N SER A 703 -8.50 -39.09 -11.36
CA SER A 703 -7.06 -39.27 -11.58
C SER A 703 -6.50 -38.09 -12.38
N PHE A 704 -5.34 -37.64 -12.01
CA PHE A 704 -4.61 -36.55 -12.67
C PHE A 704 -3.46 -37.15 -13.47
N PRO A 705 -3.51 -37.14 -14.80
CA PRO A 705 -2.44 -37.72 -15.62
C PRO A 705 -1.10 -36.97 -15.52
N ARG A 706 -1.12 -35.69 -15.18
CA ARG A 706 0.05 -34.83 -15.14
C ARG A 706 0.05 -33.90 -13.92
N LEU A 707 -0.28 -34.43 -12.72
CA LEU A 707 -0.26 -33.62 -11.50
C LEU A 707 1.16 -33.16 -11.17
N GLY A 708 1.40 -31.85 -11.16
CA GLY A 708 2.70 -31.25 -10.82
C GLY A 708 2.70 -30.52 -9.47
N LEU A 709 1.54 -29.96 -9.07
CA LEU A 709 1.44 -29.22 -7.81
C LEU A 709 0.14 -29.56 -7.08
N LEU A 710 0.27 -29.77 -5.77
CA LEU A 710 -0.84 -29.95 -4.84
C LEU A 710 -0.82 -28.79 -3.83
N ILE A 711 -1.88 -28.00 -3.79
CA ILE A 711 -2.07 -26.91 -2.83
C ILE A 711 -3.10 -27.38 -1.80
N ILE A 712 -2.78 -27.29 -0.51
CA ILE A 712 -3.64 -27.70 0.59
C ILE A 712 -3.86 -26.53 1.54
N ASP A 713 -5.10 -26.08 1.62
CA ASP A 713 -5.49 -25.03 2.56
C ASP A 713 -6.03 -25.63 3.86
N GLU A 714 -5.55 -25.15 5.02
CA GLU A 714 -5.98 -25.55 6.36
C GLU A 714 -5.93 -27.09 6.59
N GLU A 715 -4.76 -27.71 6.40
CA GLU A 715 -4.52 -29.16 6.52
C GLU A 715 -5.09 -29.80 7.80
N HIS A 716 -5.10 -29.06 8.91
CA HIS A 716 -5.55 -29.56 10.21
C HIS A 716 -7.05 -29.96 10.25
N ARG A 717 -7.85 -29.50 9.29
CA ARG A 717 -9.28 -29.80 9.18
C ARG A 717 -9.59 -31.09 8.42
N PHE A 718 -8.57 -31.82 7.91
CA PHE A 718 -8.76 -33.07 7.19
C PHE A 718 -8.62 -34.30 8.11
N GLY A 719 -9.56 -35.24 7.98
CA GLY A 719 -9.55 -36.48 8.75
C GLY A 719 -8.45 -37.49 8.32
N VAL A 720 -8.13 -38.46 9.17
CA VAL A 720 -7.03 -39.44 9.03
C VAL A 720 -7.05 -40.16 7.67
N ARG A 721 -8.22 -40.61 7.20
CA ARG A 721 -8.37 -41.33 5.91
C ARG A 721 -8.06 -40.44 4.70
N HIS A 722 -8.32 -39.16 4.81
CA HIS A 722 -7.99 -38.22 3.76
C HIS A 722 -6.48 -37.94 3.72
N LYS A 723 -5.82 -37.91 4.87
CA LYS A 723 -4.37 -37.75 4.98
C LYS A 723 -3.59 -38.92 4.37
N GLU A 724 -4.08 -40.15 4.52
CA GLU A 724 -3.46 -41.32 3.87
C GLU A 724 -3.54 -41.27 2.34
N ARG A 725 -4.65 -40.77 1.78
CA ARG A 725 -4.80 -40.61 0.33
C ARG A 725 -3.96 -39.44 -0.20
N LEU A 726 -3.88 -38.35 0.53
CA LEU A 726 -2.99 -37.24 0.23
C LEU A 726 -1.54 -37.73 0.14
N ARG A 727 -1.07 -38.55 1.09
CA ARG A 727 0.27 -39.11 1.07
C ARG A 727 0.59 -39.90 -0.20
N LYS A 728 -0.38 -40.60 -0.78
CA LYS A 728 -0.21 -41.34 -2.04
C LYS A 728 -0.10 -40.44 -3.27
N LEU A 729 -0.76 -39.28 -3.25
CA LEU A 729 -0.68 -38.29 -4.31
C LEU A 729 0.62 -37.46 -4.22
N GLN A 730 1.19 -37.37 -3.02
CA GLN A 730 2.34 -36.51 -2.71
C GLN A 730 3.69 -37.12 -3.04
N SER A 731 3.80 -38.41 -3.40
CA SER A 731 5.11 -39.08 -3.47
C SER A 731 6.12 -38.40 -4.39
N ASN A 732 5.69 -37.86 -5.54
CA ASN A 732 6.56 -37.19 -6.52
C ASN A 732 6.04 -35.82 -6.97
N VAL A 733 5.09 -35.22 -6.25
CA VAL A 733 4.37 -34.00 -6.59
C VAL A 733 4.76 -32.89 -5.62
N ASP A 734 4.99 -31.70 -6.12
CA ASP A 734 5.21 -30.53 -5.28
C ASP A 734 3.99 -30.23 -4.42
N THR A 735 4.21 -29.96 -3.15
CA THR A 735 3.13 -29.72 -2.20
C THR A 735 3.32 -28.41 -1.45
N LEU A 736 2.33 -27.53 -1.61
CA LEU A 736 2.25 -26.25 -0.91
C LEU A 736 1.11 -26.30 0.12
N TYR A 737 1.45 -26.20 1.38
CA TYR A 737 0.49 -26.07 2.46
C TYR A 737 0.25 -24.61 2.80
N MET A 738 -0.98 -24.22 3.04
CA MET A 738 -1.35 -22.89 3.52
C MET A 738 -1.99 -22.97 4.91
N SER A 739 -1.63 -22.08 5.82
CA SER A 739 -2.26 -21.99 7.15
C SER A 739 -2.41 -20.54 7.60
N ALA A 740 -3.56 -20.22 8.23
CA ALA A 740 -3.82 -18.93 8.84
C ALA A 740 -3.35 -18.86 10.30
N THR A 741 -3.08 -20.01 10.94
CA THR A 741 -2.63 -20.03 12.34
C THR A 741 -1.12 -19.88 12.42
N PRO A 742 -0.61 -18.85 13.14
CA PRO A 742 0.83 -18.72 13.37
C PRO A 742 1.32 -19.93 14.18
N ILE A 743 2.33 -20.62 13.66
CA ILE A 743 2.97 -21.73 14.37
C ILE A 743 3.78 -21.15 15.53
N PRO A 744 3.61 -21.61 16.79
CA PRO A 744 4.43 -21.16 17.90
C PRO A 744 5.93 -21.33 17.61
N ARG A 745 6.77 -20.33 17.99
CA ARG A 745 8.21 -20.31 17.68
C ARG A 745 8.95 -21.62 17.99
N THR A 746 8.62 -22.28 19.09
CA THR A 746 9.21 -23.58 19.48
C THR A 746 8.88 -24.70 18.50
N MET A 747 7.68 -24.70 17.95
CA MET A 747 7.24 -25.65 16.93
C MET A 747 7.83 -25.29 15.56
N ASN A 748 8.03 -24.01 15.28
CA ASN A 748 8.70 -23.50 14.10
C ASN A 748 10.18 -23.93 14.05
N MET A 749 10.90 -23.87 15.18
CA MET A 749 12.29 -24.36 15.26
C MET A 749 12.42 -25.88 15.11
N ALA A 750 11.40 -26.65 15.55
CA ALA A 750 11.38 -28.11 15.39
C ALA A 750 10.97 -28.51 13.95
N LEU A 751 10.05 -27.78 13.32
CA LEU A 751 9.58 -28.01 11.96
C LEU A 751 10.52 -27.44 10.89
N ALA A 752 11.26 -26.36 11.16
CA ALA A 752 12.22 -25.74 10.23
C ALA A 752 13.39 -26.66 9.82
N ARG A 753 13.62 -27.75 10.57
CA ARG A 753 14.56 -28.80 10.18
C ARG A 753 13.91 -29.94 9.36
N LEU A 754 12.58 -29.92 9.21
CA LEU A 754 11.78 -31.02 8.68
C LEU A 754 10.86 -30.59 7.52
N LYS A 755 10.46 -29.32 7.44
CA LYS A 755 9.67 -28.73 6.34
C LYS A 755 10.21 -27.34 6.07
N GLU A 756 10.28 -26.97 4.81
CA GLU A 756 10.54 -25.59 4.39
C GLU A 756 9.35 -24.70 4.79
N ILE A 757 9.62 -23.57 5.42
CA ILE A 757 8.56 -22.67 5.93
C ILE A 757 8.78 -21.28 5.40
N SER A 758 7.75 -20.73 4.74
CA SER A 758 7.66 -19.31 4.38
C SER A 758 6.66 -18.61 5.31
N LEU A 759 7.13 -17.58 6.03
CA LEU A 759 6.31 -16.83 6.97
C LEU A 759 5.95 -15.47 6.36
N MET A 760 4.65 -15.16 6.33
CA MET A 760 4.11 -13.87 5.94
C MET A 760 3.64 -13.15 7.22
N GLN A 761 4.42 -12.20 7.69
CA GLN A 761 4.19 -11.43 8.92
C GLN A 761 3.78 -9.99 8.63
N THR A 762 4.06 -9.50 7.43
CA THR A 762 3.73 -8.14 7.00
C THR A 762 2.30 -8.11 6.45
N SER A 763 1.43 -7.32 7.08
CA SER A 763 0.08 -7.10 6.55
C SER A 763 0.11 -6.24 5.28
N PRO A 764 -0.77 -6.50 4.28
CA PRO A 764 -0.98 -5.57 3.19
C PRO A 764 -1.40 -4.20 3.71
N LYS A 765 -0.93 -3.13 3.05
CA LYS A 765 -1.17 -1.74 3.48
C LYS A 765 -2.66 -1.36 3.52
N GLU A 766 -3.48 -2.04 2.74
CA GLU A 766 -4.92 -1.79 2.64
C GLU A 766 -5.76 -2.53 3.68
N ARG A 767 -5.13 -3.37 4.51
CA ARG A 767 -5.84 -4.06 5.59
C ARG A 767 -6.12 -3.08 6.73
N LEU A 768 -7.36 -2.63 6.84
CA LEU A 768 -7.81 -1.85 8.00
C LEU A 768 -7.80 -2.71 9.27
N PRO A 769 -7.25 -2.23 10.39
CA PRO A 769 -7.27 -2.95 11.64
C PRO A 769 -8.71 -3.14 12.14
N ILE A 770 -9.05 -4.34 12.60
CA ILE A 770 -10.36 -4.63 13.20
C ILE A 770 -10.44 -3.90 14.54
N ARG A 771 -11.42 -2.99 14.67
CA ARG A 771 -11.71 -2.31 15.94
C ARG A 771 -12.75 -3.12 16.72
N THR A 772 -12.34 -3.78 17.80
CA THR A 772 -13.26 -4.46 18.70
C THR A 772 -13.78 -3.46 19.72
N ILE A 773 -15.11 -3.26 19.79
CA ILE A 773 -15.78 -2.44 20.80
C ILE A 773 -16.54 -3.40 21.72
N ILE A 774 -16.17 -3.41 22.99
CA ILE A 774 -16.93 -4.11 24.04
C ILE A 774 -17.95 -3.11 24.55
N THR A 775 -19.23 -3.40 24.35
CA THR A 775 -20.39 -2.60 24.84
C THR A 775 -20.92 -3.19 26.14
#